data_ddd2c4c5dd05b41c686cc084e6ccbb34
#
_entry.id   ddd2c4c5dd05b41c686cc084e6ccbb34
#
_cell.length_a   1.000
_cell.length_b   1.000
_cell.length_c   1.000
_cell.angle_alpha   90.00
_cell.angle_beta   90.00
_cell.angle_gamma   90.00
#
_symmetry.space_group_name_H-M   'P 1'
#
loop_
_entity.id
_entity.type
_entity.pdbx_description
1 polymer ?
#
loop_
_entity_poly.entity_id
_entity_poly.type
_entity_poly.pdbx_seq_one_letter_code
_entity_poly.pdbx_strand_id
1 'polypeptide(L)'
;MRQWLWLLLGLGVAQQYYPYATGISAGVLGAQVNPAFIADSRYRFDLLFGGLSLNLTNNYVGVKRRLLTDLLQGQMDDTSDFRRVYLDDDYLNPSLKQVRFEQQVLLPSFLLTLGRRSAIAFNFRMRNRFSLNNVDYRLAKLAYEELVYPPYWNTWIEGQDLSFQYVTYYDIALTYARVLLNRGPHFLKAGLTLKYLHGVYGAYFYVDKDRFRYQFYNDDSLAIEPGSRFYWGHAANVDYDIYNKIVERPFDQQTRFSLGGDIGVVYEYRPRFQKYLYDMDGEVGLERRDREKYLIRVAAAVVDIRSRMRFAKGPLSNAIEVTPNNLSNALHEWDLRPIKFSSIRHFNDTLRQRFGIADSNPDFVLIMPAMLNLNLDWRIAGPLYLGGMATFPFGKKIEHLRAPRTYTIYPRIETPYVGIGVPFTVNDLGERLWGLALKLGPFVVGTNSLGWIFGEKVTRTLDFYFMIKSGIPYRPPRDRDKDGVSDRRDLCRDVPGVWAFQGCPDTDGDHIPDKEDQCPLDPGVAKFGGCPDTDNDDIPDKEDQCPTEAGLAKFSGCPDRDGDDIPDKEDSCPDEAGLAQYKGCPDRDGDGIIDKEDACPDQKGLPQFAGCPDTDGDGVQDKEDECPTEAGLIAFKGCPDSDGDGIPDKEDACPTKPGPMAYQGCPDSDGDGLADHVDRCPDRPGPAENKGCPYEDQDNDGVPDKEDDCPFTPGTKANRGCPEIPKEQKRILDLAFRNLEFETAKAIIRPKSLPYLDTLAQLLIDNPTYKLKISGHTDNQGTMEFNMKLSKDRAEAVRNYLVSQGVSADRFIVEYFGPLRPIASNATPEGRARNRRVEMKVVFE
;
A
#
# COMPACT_ATOMS: atom_id res chain seq x y z
N MET A 1 -35.07 -18.18 43.50
CA MET A 1 -34.54 -16.86 43.11
C MET A 1 -33.05 -16.82 42.87
N ARG A 2 -32.16 -17.34 43.73
CA ARG A 2 -30.72 -17.45 43.50
C ARG A 2 -30.36 -18.17 42.18
N GLN A 3 -31.07 -19.24 41.80
CA GLN A 3 -30.84 -19.92 40.51
C GLN A 3 -31.24 -19.07 39.29
N TRP A 4 -32.26 -18.27 39.39
CA TRP A 4 -32.67 -17.32 38.34
C TRP A 4 -31.68 -16.15 38.23
N LEU A 5 -31.08 -15.72 39.35
CA LEU A 5 -30.10 -14.67 39.36
C LEU A 5 -28.78 -15.12 38.74
N TRP A 6 -28.38 -16.35 38.99
CA TRP A 6 -27.23 -16.96 38.29
C TRP A 6 -27.50 -17.17 36.81
N LEU A 7 -28.75 -17.47 36.44
CA LEU A 7 -29.19 -17.45 35.04
C LEU A 7 -29.16 -16.01 34.44
N LEU A 8 -29.56 -15.00 35.20
CA LEU A 8 -29.50 -13.60 34.78
C LEU A 8 -28.07 -13.02 34.82
N LEU A 9 -27.26 -13.39 35.78
CA LEU A 9 -25.83 -12.97 35.86
C LEU A 9 -24.91 -13.82 35.03
N GLY A 10 -25.26 -15.09 34.79
CA GLY A 10 -24.53 -15.98 33.91
C GLY A 10 -24.93 -15.89 32.44
N LEU A 11 -26.01 -15.19 32.13
CA LEU A 11 -26.60 -14.99 30.82
C LEU A 11 -26.49 -13.51 30.42
N GLY A 12 -25.28 -13.06 30.22
CA GLY A 12 -25.03 -11.77 29.59
C GLY A 12 -24.86 -11.97 28.08
N VAL A 13 -24.86 -11.31 27.18
CA VAL A 13 -25.43 -10.50 26.18
C VAL A 13 -24.53 -10.02 25.04
N ALA A 14 -24.80 -10.21 23.78
CA ALA A 14 -24.03 -9.74 22.64
C ALA A 14 -24.54 -8.42 22.08
N GLN A 15 -23.84 -7.33 22.30
CA GLN A 15 -23.86 -6.21 21.41
C GLN A 15 -22.48 -5.99 20.80
N GLN A 16 -22.52 -5.39 19.69
CA GLN A 16 -21.64 -5.29 18.58
C GLN A 16 -20.33 -4.61 18.99
N TYR A 17 -19.23 -5.34 18.89
CA TYR A 17 -17.86 -4.87 19.01
C TYR A 17 -17.47 -3.95 17.83
N TYR A 18 -18.40 -3.06 17.42
CA TYR A 18 -18.27 -2.19 16.26
C TYR A 18 -16.96 -1.41 16.19
N PRO A 19 -16.46 -0.83 17.29
CA PRO A 19 -15.20 -0.08 17.20
C PRO A 19 -14.04 -0.89 16.66
N TYR A 20 -14.06 -2.24 16.88
CA TYR A 20 -13.02 -3.14 16.37
C TYR A 20 -13.42 -3.93 15.14
N ALA A 21 -14.70 -4.31 14.99
CA ALA A 21 -15.16 -5.03 13.80
C ALA A 21 -15.14 -4.17 12.53
N THR A 22 -15.20 -2.85 12.69
CA THR A 22 -15.06 -1.88 11.58
C THR A 22 -13.70 -1.20 11.56
N GLY A 23 -12.85 -1.40 12.58
CA GLY A 23 -11.55 -0.78 12.73
C GLY A 23 -10.47 -1.34 11.78
N ILE A 24 -9.30 -0.76 11.90
CA ILE A 24 -8.12 -1.16 11.12
C ILE A 24 -7.61 -2.55 11.48
N SER A 25 -7.94 -3.01 12.66
CA SER A 25 -7.57 -4.32 13.19
C SER A 25 -8.71 -5.36 13.10
N ALA A 26 -9.78 -5.05 12.38
CA ALA A 26 -10.95 -5.90 12.28
C ALA A 26 -10.61 -7.34 11.86
N GLY A 27 -9.84 -7.49 10.77
CA GLY A 27 -9.46 -8.81 10.27
C GLY A 27 -10.70 -9.69 10.04
N VAL A 28 -10.67 -10.91 10.57
CA VAL A 28 -11.76 -11.89 10.43
C VAL A 28 -13.10 -11.41 11.05
N LEU A 29 -13.05 -10.58 12.08
CA LEU A 29 -14.25 -10.03 12.72
C LEU A 29 -15.02 -9.08 11.80
N GLY A 30 -14.32 -8.39 10.90
CA GLY A 30 -14.92 -7.48 9.93
C GLY A 30 -15.96 -8.16 9.04
N ALA A 31 -15.74 -9.43 8.68
CA ALA A 31 -16.66 -10.20 7.86
C ALA A 31 -18.08 -10.31 8.46
N GLN A 32 -18.18 -10.26 9.78
CA GLN A 32 -19.47 -10.40 10.49
C GLN A 32 -20.33 -9.15 10.42
N VAL A 33 -19.74 -7.99 10.11
CA VAL A 33 -20.44 -6.69 10.00
C VAL A 33 -20.64 -6.32 8.54
N ASN A 34 -19.60 -6.54 7.72
CA ASN A 34 -19.61 -6.30 6.29
C ASN A 34 -18.61 -7.24 5.61
N PRO A 35 -19.05 -8.16 4.74
CA PRO A 35 -18.14 -9.09 4.06
C PRO A 35 -16.98 -8.42 3.32
N ALA A 36 -17.18 -7.21 2.81
CA ALA A 36 -16.16 -6.49 2.06
C ALA A 36 -14.97 -6.00 2.92
N PHE A 37 -15.09 -5.95 4.25
CA PHE A 37 -14.00 -5.50 5.12
C PHE A 37 -12.77 -6.40 5.08
N ILE A 38 -12.92 -7.68 4.72
CA ILE A 38 -11.78 -8.60 4.64
C ILE A 38 -10.87 -8.35 3.44
N ALA A 39 -11.34 -7.73 2.35
CA ALA A 39 -10.51 -7.37 1.22
C ALA A 39 -9.57 -6.21 1.57
N ASP A 40 -8.35 -6.21 1.03
CA ASP A 40 -7.28 -5.26 1.38
C ASP A 40 -6.99 -5.22 2.89
N SER A 41 -7.10 -6.39 3.53
CA SER A 41 -6.76 -6.55 4.95
C SER A 41 -5.28 -6.25 5.18
N ARG A 42 -4.96 -5.65 6.33
CA ARG A 42 -3.57 -5.49 6.76
C ARG A 42 -2.92 -6.80 7.24
N TYR A 43 -3.72 -7.87 7.39
CA TYR A 43 -3.23 -9.20 7.76
C TYR A 43 -3.11 -10.10 6.53
N ARG A 44 -1.98 -10.80 6.41
CA ARG A 44 -1.82 -11.90 5.48
C ARG A 44 -2.64 -13.12 5.92
N PHE A 45 -2.63 -13.36 7.23
CA PHE A 45 -3.42 -14.35 7.91
C PHE A 45 -3.88 -13.75 9.25
N ASP A 46 -5.13 -13.95 9.65
CA ASP A 46 -5.69 -13.51 10.92
C ASP A 46 -6.49 -14.67 11.53
N LEU A 47 -6.23 -14.98 12.78
CA LEU A 47 -6.85 -16.07 13.52
C LEU A 47 -7.55 -15.54 14.76
N LEU A 48 -8.83 -15.80 14.87
CA LEU A 48 -9.62 -15.69 16.08
C LEU A 48 -9.57 -17.05 16.79
N PHE A 49 -8.99 -17.12 17.96
CA PHE A 49 -8.94 -18.34 18.77
C PHE A 49 -10.29 -18.65 19.38
N GLY A 50 -10.98 -17.60 19.81
CA GLY A 50 -12.31 -17.68 20.38
C GLY A 50 -12.72 -16.40 21.03
N GLY A 51 -13.96 -16.38 21.50
CA GLY A 51 -14.50 -15.23 22.22
C GLY A 51 -15.92 -15.46 22.71
N LEU A 52 -16.33 -14.58 23.56
CA LEU A 52 -17.67 -14.54 24.11
C LEU A 52 -18.21 -13.12 23.93
N SER A 53 -19.41 -13.02 23.47
CA SER A 53 -20.11 -11.77 23.39
C SER A 53 -21.54 -11.96 23.88
N LEU A 54 -21.93 -11.06 24.74
CA LEU A 54 -23.13 -11.25 25.55
C LEU A 54 -23.92 -9.92 25.58
N ASN A 55 -25.30 -9.77 25.24
CA ASN A 55 -26.23 -8.62 25.31
C ASN A 55 -27.62 -8.90 25.87
N LEU A 56 -28.06 -8.27 27.00
CA LEU A 56 -29.40 -8.18 27.51
C LEU A 56 -29.89 -6.74 27.40
N THR A 57 -30.88 -6.51 26.65
CA THR A 57 -31.54 -5.22 26.50
C THR A 57 -32.99 -5.37 26.81
N ASN A 58 -33.51 -4.52 27.65
CA ASN A 58 -34.94 -4.46 27.93
C ASN A 58 -35.39 -3.00 28.20
N ASN A 59 -36.68 -2.75 28.15
CA ASN A 59 -37.24 -1.44 28.47
C ASN A 59 -38.16 -1.47 29.72
N TYR A 60 -37.93 -2.45 30.58
CA TYR A 60 -38.79 -2.58 31.78
C TYR A 60 -37.98 -2.63 33.08
N VAL A 61 -37.16 -3.67 33.31
CA VAL A 61 -36.40 -3.84 34.54
C VAL A 61 -34.99 -3.28 34.36
N GLY A 62 -34.58 -2.37 35.23
CA GLY A 62 -33.25 -1.83 35.29
C GLY A 62 -32.49 -2.29 36.52
N VAL A 63 -31.18 -2.34 36.38
CA VAL A 63 -30.26 -2.60 37.50
C VAL A 63 -29.81 -1.25 38.07
N LYS A 64 -30.05 -1.05 39.36
CA LYS A 64 -29.60 0.15 40.06
C LYS A 64 -28.11 0.16 40.21
N ARG A 65 -27.50 1.33 40.10
CA ARG A 65 -26.04 1.54 40.25
C ARG A 65 -25.49 0.88 41.51
N ARG A 66 -26.27 0.82 42.60
CA ARG A 66 -25.93 0.20 43.88
C ARG A 66 -25.50 -1.26 43.72
N LEU A 67 -26.15 -2.07 42.88
CA LEU A 67 -25.74 -3.46 42.64
C LEU A 67 -24.30 -3.56 42.12
N LEU A 68 -23.96 -2.71 41.18
CA LEU A 68 -22.62 -2.71 40.56
C LEU A 68 -21.56 -2.22 41.55
N THR A 69 -21.87 -1.21 42.37
CA THR A 69 -20.95 -0.73 43.41
C THR A 69 -20.72 -1.77 44.50
N ASP A 70 -21.78 -2.38 45.01
CA ASP A 70 -21.72 -3.35 46.07
C ASP A 70 -21.02 -4.65 45.60
N LEU A 71 -21.24 -5.04 44.31
CA LEU A 71 -20.57 -6.18 43.72
C LEU A 71 -19.06 -5.93 43.60
N LEU A 72 -18.64 -4.75 43.17
CA LEU A 72 -17.21 -4.36 43.06
C LEU A 72 -16.54 -4.28 44.42
N GLN A 73 -17.26 -3.93 45.46
CA GLN A 73 -16.77 -3.83 46.83
C GLN A 73 -16.87 -5.16 47.59
N GLY A 74 -17.46 -6.21 47.00
CA GLY A 74 -17.68 -7.50 47.67
C GLY A 74 -18.72 -7.44 48.80
N GLN A 75 -19.56 -6.40 48.83
CA GLN A 75 -20.51 -6.09 49.90
C GLN A 75 -21.96 -6.36 49.49
N MET A 76 -22.22 -7.42 48.72
CA MET A 76 -23.59 -7.73 48.29
C MET A 76 -24.47 -8.09 49.51
N ASP A 77 -25.55 -7.35 49.65
CA ASP A 77 -26.55 -7.56 50.68
C ASP A 77 -27.36 -8.83 50.37
N ASP A 78 -27.26 -9.85 51.20
CA ASP A 78 -27.87 -11.17 51.00
C ASP A 78 -29.32 -11.19 51.54
N THR A 79 -29.99 -10.05 51.49
CA THR A 79 -31.34 -9.88 52.06
C THR A 79 -32.45 -10.46 51.16
N SER A 80 -33.55 -10.82 51.75
CA SER A 80 -34.82 -11.25 51.10
C SER A 80 -35.37 -10.20 50.12
N ASP A 81 -34.88 -8.97 50.12
CA ASP A 81 -35.43 -7.83 49.41
C ASP A 81 -34.56 -7.39 48.23
N PHE A 82 -33.80 -8.31 47.63
CA PHE A 82 -32.90 -8.06 46.49
C PHE A 82 -33.53 -7.22 45.39
N ARG A 83 -34.80 -7.49 45.04
CA ARG A 83 -35.52 -6.74 44.02
C ARG A 83 -35.61 -5.24 44.34
N ARG A 84 -36.06 -4.91 45.55
CA ARG A 84 -36.22 -3.51 45.99
C ARG A 84 -34.91 -2.76 46.12
N VAL A 85 -33.87 -3.46 46.55
CA VAL A 85 -32.56 -2.86 46.79
C VAL A 85 -31.83 -2.58 45.46
N TYR A 86 -31.83 -3.54 44.54
CA TYR A 86 -30.94 -3.54 43.40
C TYR A 86 -31.65 -3.39 42.05
N LEU A 87 -32.95 -3.65 41.96
CA LEU A 87 -33.69 -3.53 40.72
C LEU A 87 -34.63 -2.34 40.74
N ASP A 88 -34.98 -1.86 39.54
CA ASP A 88 -35.94 -0.79 39.29
C ASP A 88 -36.85 -1.21 38.15
N ASP A 89 -38.17 -0.98 38.29
CA ASP A 89 -39.13 -1.31 37.27
C ASP A 89 -39.80 -0.05 36.71
N ASP A 90 -40.01 0.00 35.39
CA ASP A 90 -40.66 1.10 34.70
C ASP A 90 -42.18 0.87 34.57
N TYR A 91 -42.88 0.61 35.68
CA TYR A 91 -44.27 0.24 35.68
C TYR A 91 -45.20 1.40 35.36
N LEU A 92 -44.75 2.65 35.55
CA LEU A 92 -45.53 3.85 35.27
C LEU A 92 -45.59 4.18 33.77
N ASN A 93 -44.70 3.66 32.99
CA ASN A 93 -44.66 3.89 31.56
C ASN A 93 -45.59 2.85 30.85
N PRO A 94 -46.68 3.28 30.21
CA PRO A 94 -47.65 2.36 29.61
C PRO A 94 -47.18 1.77 28.27
N SER A 95 -45.95 2.02 27.88
CA SER A 95 -45.40 1.44 26.65
C SER A 95 -45.30 -0.08 26.74
N LEU A 96 -45.41 -0.76 25.59
CA LEU A 96 -45.19 -2.19 25.49
C LEU A 96 -43.75 -2.56 25.88
N LYS A 97 -43.64 -3.56 26.74
CA LYS A 97 -42.33 -3.99 27.26
C LYS A 97 -41.72 -5.05 26.37
N GLN A 98 -40.37 -5.01 26.30
CA GLN A 98 -39.58 -5.89 25.46
C GLN A 98 -38.32 -6.33 26.21
N VAL A 99 -37.96 -7.59 25.99
CA VAL A 99 -36.69 -8.16 26.47
C VAL A 99 -36.00 -8.84 25.28
N ARG A 100 -34.78 -8.54 25.06
CA ARG A 100 -33.96 -9.16 24.02
C ARG A 100 -32.67 -9.67 24.64
N PHE A 101 -32.31 -10.88 24.27
CA PHE A 101 -31.11 -11.53 24.70
C PHE A 101 -30.38 -12.11 23.49
N GLU A 102 -29.12 -11.86 23.38
CA GLU A 102 -28.26 -12.48 22.37
C GLU A 102 -26.92 -12.88 23.00
N GLN A 103 -26.55 -14.14 22.86
CA GLN A 103 -25.23 -14.64 23.20
C GLN A 103 -24.55 -15.15 21.95
N GLN A 104 -23.27 -14.84 21.79
CA GLN A 104 -22.43 -15.40 20.73
C GLN A 104 -21.17 -15.97 21.36
N VAL A 105 -20.97 -17.27 21.18
CA VAL A 105 -19.69 -17.91 21.42
C VAL A 105 -18.96 -17.95 20.08
N LEU A 106 -17.89 -17.19 19.98
CA LEU A 106 -17.03 -17.16 18.80
C LEU A 106 -16.07 -18.33 18.90
N LEU A 107 -16.11 -19.19 17.90
CA LEU A 107 -15.27 -20.37 17.78
C LEU A 107 -14.09 -20.08 16.85
N PRO A 108 -13.07 -20.94 16.76
CA PRO A 108 -11.93 -20.68 15.90
C PRO A 108 -12.32 -20.28 14.48
N SER A 109 -11.86 -19.13 14.08
CA SER A 109 -12.20 -18.49 12.80
C SER A 109 -10.96 -17.83 12.20
N PHE A 110 -10.83 -17.83 10.89
CA PHE A 110 -9.63 -17.29 10.25
C PHE A 110 -9.95 -16.48 9.01
N LEU A 111 -9.01 -15.60 8.66
CA LEU A 111 -8.94 -14.86 7.42
C LEU A 111 -7.62 -15.18 6.73
N LEU A 112 -7.69 -15.39 5.43
CA LEU A 112 -6.53 -15.57 4.54
C LEU A 112 -6.65 -14.61 3.36
N THR A 113 -5.61 -13.80 3.15
CA THR A 113 -5.55 -12.92 1.99
C THR A 113 -4.99 -13.66 0.79
N LEU A 114 -5.74 -13.69 -0.30
CA LEU A 114 -5.39 -14.32 -1.58
C LEU A 114 -4.82 -13.27 -2.55
N GLY A 115 -3.49 -13.14 -2.57
CA GLY A 115 -2.83 -12.17 -3.43
C GLY A 115 -3.15 -10.71 -3.07
N ARG A 116 -3.15 -9.80 -4.09
CA ARG A 116 -3.25 -8.35 -3.86
C ARG A 116 -4.69 -7.82 -3.76
N ARG A 117 -5.67 -8.54 -4.30
CA ARG A 117 -7.04 -8.02 -4.49
C ARG A 117 -8.13 -8.80 -3.79
N SER A 118 -7.87 -10.01 -3.32
CA SER A 118 -8.91 -10.91 -2.82
C SER A 118 -8.55 -11.45 -1.45
N ALA A 119 -9.57 -11.79 -0.67
CA ALA A 119 -9.42 -12.47 0.61
C ALA A 119 -10.60 -13.42 0.84
N ILE A 120 -10.35 -14.46 1.63
CA ILE A 120 -11.37 -15.37 2.15
C ILE A 120 -11.36 -15.33 3.67
N ALA A 121 -12.51 -15.55 4.29
CA ALA A 121 -12.60 -15.75 5.73
C ALA A 121 -13.57 -16.90 6.04
N PHE A 122 -13.22 -17.66 7.04
CA PHE A 122 -14.07 -18.66 7.65
C PHE A 122 -14.46 -18.21 9.05
N ASN A 123 -15.75 -18.17 9.36
CA ASN A 123 -16.27 -17.82 10.67
C ASN A 123 -17.13 -18.98 11.19
N PHE A 124 -16.90 -19.35 12.44
CA PHE A 124 -17.65 -20.35 13.12
C PHE A 124 -18.12 -19.77 14.46
N ARG A 125 -19.45 -19.78 14.70
CA ARG A 125 -20.09 -19.20 15.89
C ARG A 125 -21.22 -20.08 16.37
N MET A 126 -21.41 -20.14 17.67
CA MET A 126 -22.67 -20.56 18.28
C MET A 126 -23.43 -19.31 18.73
N ARG A 127 -24.70 -19.22 18.39
CA ARG A 127 -25.55 -18.07 18.73
C ARG A 127 -26.80 -18.53 19.46
N ASN A 128 -27.04 -17.91 20.61
CA ASN A 128 -28.28 -18.00 21.36
C ASN A 128 -29.04 -16.69 21.22
N ARG A 129 -30.28 -16.75 20.84
CA ARG A 129 -31.13 -15.57 20.74
C ARG A 129 -32.47 -15.82 21.41
N PHE A 130 -32.83 -14.88 22.24
CA PHE A 130 -34.13 -14.83 22.91
C PHE A 130 -34.76 -13.45 22.64
N SER A 131 -36.03 -13.43 22.35
CA SER A 131 -36.77 -12.18 22.25
C SER A 131 -38.19 -12.35 22.84
N LEU A 132 -38.56 -11.46 23.73
CA LEU A 132 -39.88 -11.32 24.28
C LEU A 132 -40.33 -9.89 23.90
N ASN A 133 -41.43 -9.79 23.16
CA ASN A 133 -41.85 -8.54 22.59
C ASN A 133 -43.32 -8.25 22.87
N ASN A 134 -43.67 -6.96 22.93
CA ASN A 134 -45.00 -6.45 23.05
C ASN A 134 -45.73 -6.94 24.32
N VAL A 135 -45.01 -7.08 25.43
CA VAL A 135 -45.59 -7.40 26.72
C VAL A 135 -46.35 -6.18 27.22
N ASP A 136 -47.63 -6.34 27.54
CA ASP A 136 -48.39 -5.28 28.20
C ASP A 136 -47.72 -4.89 29.52
N TYR A 137 -47.65 -3.61 29.83
CA TYR A 137 -46.95 -3.12 31.02
C TYR A 137 -47.54 -3.67 32.31
N ARG A 138 -48.85 -3.98 32.34
CA ARG A 138 -49.56 -4.61 33.46
C ARG A 138 -49.10 -6.04 33.66
N LEU A 139 -49.00 -6.83 32.58
CA LEU A 139 -48.42 -8.18 32.62
C LEU A 139 -46.97 -8.15 33.09
N ALA A 140 -46.19 -7.20 32.59
CA ALA A 140 -44.81 -7.05 33.02
C ALA A 140 -44.69 -6.75 34.51
N LYS A 141 -45.59 -5.90 35.07
CA LYS A 141 -45.66 -5.61 36.50
C LYS A 141 -46.09 -6.81 37.30
N LEU A 142 -47.15 -7.52 36.87
CA LEU A 142 -47.55 -8.77 37.49
C LEU A 142 -46.42 -9.80 37.54
N ALA A 143 -45.75 -9.98 36.43
CA ALA A 143 -44.59 -10.90 36.36
C ALA A 143 -43.43 -10.46 37.28
N TYR A 144 -43.18 -9.18 37.40
CA TYR A 144 -42.15 -8.62 38.29
C TYR A 144 -42.47 -8.85 39.78
N GLU A 145 -43.72 -8.71 40.13
CA GLU A 145 -44.26 -8.92 41.51
C GLU A 145 -44.69 -10.38 41.77
N GLU A 146 -44.24 -11.31 40.94
CA GLU A 146 -44.58 -12.75 41.06
C GLU A 146 -46.12 -12.99 41.09
N LEU A 147 -46.85 -12.22 40.29
CA LEU A 147 -48.29 -12.15 40.15
C LEU A 147 -49.04 -11.53 41.38
N VAL A 148 -48.34 -11.19 42.44
CA VAL A 148 -48.92 -10.58 43.66
C VAL A 148 -48.98 -9.07 43.50
N TYR A 149 -49.89 -8.60 42.60
CA TYR A 149 -50.16 -7.17 42.43
C TYR A 149 -51.67 -6.88 42.25
N PRO A 150 -52.46 -6.78 43.35
CA PRO A 150 -53.92 -6.64 43.34
C PRO A 150 -54.47 -5.54 42.45
N PRO A 151 -53.79 -4.37 42.24
CA PRO A 151 -54.32 -3.32 41.35
C PRO A 151 -54.59 -3.76 39.92
N TYR A 152 -53.98 -4.82 39.44
CA TYR A 152 -54.17 -5.32 38.07
C TYR A 152 -54.96 -6.63 38.02
N TRP A 153 -55.36 -7.17 39.12
CA TRP A 153 -56.30 -8.29 39.16
C TRP A 153 -57.65 -7.90 38.63
N ASN A 154 -58.37 -8.85 38.09
CA ASN A 154 -59.70 -8.66 37.51
C ASN A 154 -59.79 -7.63 36.37
N THR A 155 -58.58 -7.38 35.71
CA THR A 155 -58.48 -6.46 34.57
C THR A 155 -58.17 -7.27 33.32
N TRP A 156 -58.97 -7.14 32.27
CA TRP A 156 -58.71 -7.75 31.00
C TRP A 156 -57.53 -7.06 30.31
N ILE A 157 -56.56 -7.89 29.89
CA ILE A 157 -55.38 -7.47 29.21
C ILE A 157 -55.41 -8.03 27.78
N GLU A 158 -55.19 -7.18 26.78
CA GLU A 158 -55.11 -7.57 25.37
C GLU A 158 -53.74 -8.10 25.04
N GLY A 159 -53.66 -9.06 24.12
CA GLY A 159 -52.41 -9.73 23.74
C GLY A 159 -51.39 -8.88 23.03
N GLN A 160 -51.80 -7.79 22.34
CA GLN A 160 -50.92 -6.78 21.72
C GLN A 160 -49.78 -7.37 20.83
N ASP A 161 -49.99 -8.49 20.11
CA ASP A 161 -48.94 -9.26 19.39
C ASP A 161 -47.79 -9.71 20.32
N LEU A 162 -48.12 -10.08 21.55
CA LEU A 162 -47.16 -10.66 22.47
C LEU A 162 -46.45 -11.84 21.79
N SER A 163 -45.15 -11.82 21.76
CA SER A 163 -44.37 -12.89 21.16
C SER A 163 -43.11 -13.19 21.96
N PHE A 164 -42.85 -14.48 22.05
CA PHE A 164 -41.65 -15.05 22.61
C PHE A 164 -40.97 -15.91 21.53
N GLN A 165 -39.69 -15.73 21.31
CA GLN A 165 -38.88 -16.63 20.46
C GLN A 165 -37.55 -16.90 21.16
N TYR A 166 -37.13 -18.16 21.09
CA TYR A 166 -35.86 -18.63 21.55
C TYR A 166 -35.22 -19.52 20.49
N VAL A 167 -33.93 -19.30 20.19
CA VAL A 167 -33.17 -20.13 19.25
C VAL A 167 -31.71 -20.23 19.61
N THR A 168 -31.21 -21.45 19.54
CA THR A 168 -29.77 -21.76 19.61
C THR A 168 -29.35 -22.39 18.30
N TYR A 169 -28.29 -21.90 17.68
CA TYR A 169 -27.80 -22.42 16.42
C TYR A 169 -26.32 -22.20 16.22
N TYR A 170 -25.70 -23.06 15.43
CA TYR A 170 -24.36 -22.83 14.87
C TYR A 170 -24.48 -22.08 13.54
N ASP A 171 -23.63 -21.08 13.38
CA ASP A 171 -23.49 -20.25 12.19
C ASP A 171 -22.06 -20.50 11.62
N ILE A 172 -22.01 -21.22 10.52
CA ILE A 172 -20.77 -21.54 9.80
C ILE A 172 -20.79 -20.74 8.51
N ALA A 173 -19.85 -19.81 8.38
CA ALA A 173 -19.85 -18.82 7.32
C ALA A 173 -18.52 -18.80 6.54
N LEU A 174 -18.64 -18.86 5.22
CA LEU A 174 -17.52 -18.66 4.30
C LEU A 174 -17.71 -17.34 3.55
N THR A 175 -16.75 -16.45 3.70
CA THR A 175 -16.76 -15.11 3.11
C THR A 175 -15.69 -15.01 2.03
N TYR A 176 -16.04 -14.44 0.88
CA TYR A 176 -15.12 -14.02 -0.16
C TYR A 176 -15.29 -12.52 -0.40
N ALA A 177 -14.17 -11.80 -0.50
CA ALA A 177 -14.21 -10.39 -0.86
C ALA A 177 -13.08 -10.02 -1.82
N ARG A 178 -13.36 -9.01 -2.64
CA ARG A 178 -12.44 -8.55 -3.68
C ARG A 178 -12.47 -7.04 -3.82
N VAL A 179 -11.28 -6.48 -4.12
CA VAL A 179 -11.13 -5.09 -4.57
C VAL A 179 -11.61 -4.99 -6.02
N LEU A 180 -12.63 -4.17 -6.23
CA LEU A 180 -13.26 -3.95 -7.54
C LEU A 180 -12.63 -2.77 -8.28
N LEU A 181 -12.38 -1.67 -7.54
CA LEU A 181 -11.80 -0.44 -8.08
C LEU A 181 -10.65 0.01 -7.18
N ASN A 182 -9.51 0.30 -7.81
CA ASN A 182 -8.37 0.96 -7.18
C ASN A 182 -7.79 1.95 -8.19
N ARG A 183 -8.29 3.17 -8.17
CA ARG A 183 -7.96 4.19 -9.15
C ARG A 183 -7.77 5.54 -8.49
N GLY A 184 -6.51 5.94 -8.35
CA GLY A 184 -6.16 7.19 -7.69
C GLY A 184 -6.71 7.27 -6.26
N PRO A 185 -7.46 8.33 -5.90
CA PRO A 185 -8.01 8.47 -4.56
C PRO A 185 -9.24 7.58 -4.29
N HIS A 186 -9.78 6.90 -5.31
CA HIS A 186 -11.01 6.12 -5.21
C HIS A 186 -10.72 4.64 -5.09
N PHE A 187 -11.23 4.02 -4.04
CA PHE A 187 -11.07 2.61 -3.78
C PHE A 187 -12.43 1.98 -3.41
N LEU A 188 -12.77 0.89 -4.09
CA LEU A 188 -14.01 0.16 -3.87
C LEU A 188 -13.74 -1.33 -3.73
N LYS A 189 -14.37 -1.93 -2.75
CA LYS A 189 -14.34 -3.38 -2.54
C LYS A 189 -15.73 -3.91 -2.24
N ALA A 190 -15.99 -5.17 -2.61
CA ALA A 190 -17.23 -5.88 -2.34
C ALA A 190 -16.95 -7.27 -1.77
N GLY A 191 -17.93 -7.80 -1.07
CA GLY A 191 -17.84 -9.13 -0.46
C GLY A 191 -19.18 -9.82 -0.39
N LEU A 192 -19.11 -11.14 -0.35
CA LEU A 192 -20.24 -12.06 -0.24
C LEU A 192 -19.91 -13.10 0.82
N THR A 193 -20.89 -13.44 1.66
CA THR A 193 -20.81 -14.54 2.64
C THR A 193 -21.89 -15.55 2.34
N LEU A 194 -21.52 -16.82 2.33
CA LEU A 194 -22.44 -17.95 2.37
C LEU A 194 -22.44 -18.51 3.79
N LYS A 195 -23.64 -18.71 4.35
CA LYS A 195 -23.83 -19.24 5.70
C LYS A 195 -24.55 -20.57 5.68
N TYR A 196 -24.06 -21.55 6.40
CA TYR A 196 -24.77 -22.73 6.80
C TYR A 196 -25.23 -22.55 8.25
N LEU A 197 -26.53 -22.68 8.49
CA LEU A 197 -27.16 -22.49 9.78
C LEU A 197 -27.64 -23.83 10.29
N HIS A 198 -27.08 -24.30 11.40
CA HIS A 198 -27.47 -25.52 12.06
C HIS A 198 -28.16 -25.20 13.38
N GLY A 199 -29.50 -25.29 13.42
CA GLY A 199 -30.26 -25.05 14.62
C GLY A 199 -30.10 -26.20 15.61
N VAL A 200 -29.90 -25.85 16.86
CA VAL A 200 -29.76 -26.80 17.97
C VAL A 200 -31.08 -26.88 18.74
N TYR A 201 -31.60 -25.73 19.17
CA TYR A 201 -32.84 -25.59 19.89
C TYR A 201 -33.67 -24.45 19.32
N GLY A 202 -34.99 -24.60 19.34
CA GLY A 202 -35.93 -23.55 18.97
C GLY A 202 -37.26 -23.68 19.69
N ALA A 203 -37.78 -22.56 20.15
CA ALA A 203 -39.13 -22.46 20.73
C ALA A 203 -39.76 -21.11 20.38
N TYR A 204 -41.05 -21.08 20.23
CA TYR A 204 -41.80 -19.87 20.02
C TYR A 204 -43.15 -19.90 20.75
N PHE A 205 -43.60 -18.71 21.13
CA PHE A 205 -44.95 -18.45 21.55
C PHE A 205 -45.35 -17.10 20.97
N TYR A 206 -46.53 -17.01 20.40
CA TYR A 206 -47.13 -15.75 20.02
C TYR A 206 -48.64 -15.80 20.06
N VAL A 207 -49.24 -14.66 20.29
CA VAL A 207 -50.68 -14.49 20.36
C VAL A 207 -51.17 -13.67 19.17
N ASP A 208 -52.41 -13.92 18.79
CA ASP A 208 -53.12 -13.12 17.78
C ASP A 208 -53.61 -11.83 18.45
N LYS A 209 -53.16 -10.66 17.97
CA LYS A 209 -53.42 -9.35 18.55
C LYS A 209 -54.90 -9.09 18.82
N ASP A 210 -55.73 -9.42 17.83
CA ASP A 210 -57.13 -9.09 17.84
C ASP A 210 -57.98 -10.21 18.46
N ARG A 211 -57.36 -11.34 18.82
CA ARG A 211 -58.06 -12.55 19.29
C ARG A 211 -57.41 -13.15 20.54
N PHE A 212 -56.77 -12.38 21.37
CA PHE A 212 -56.18 -12.89 22.59
C PHE A 212 -56.38 -11.88 23.72
N ARG A 213 -57.20 -12.27 24.73
CA ARG A 213 -57.43 -11.51 25.94
C ARG A 213 -57.37 -12.43 27.16
N TYR A 214 -56.82 -11.93 28.24
CA TYR A 214 -56.62 -12.66 29.46
C TYR A 214 -56.74 -11.72 30.67
N GLN A 215 -57.04 -12.29 31.86
CA GLN A 215 -57.02 -11.57 33.12
C GLN A 215 -56.53 -12.47 34.24
N PHE A 216 -55.89 -11.90 35.24
CA PHE A 216 -55.58 -12.57 36.50
C PHE A 216 -56.64 -12.22 37.51
N TYR A 217 -57.19 -13.23 38.21
CA TYR A 217 -58.12 -13.00 39.34
C TYR A 217 -57.35 -12.77 40.63
N ASN A 218 -56.18 -13.46 40.78
CA ASN A 218 -55.28 -13.39 41.92
C ASN A 218 -53.93 -13.89 41.48
N ASP A 219 -53.00 -14.12 42.37
CA ASP A 219 -51.66 -14.67 42.11
C ASP A 219 -51.63 -16.12 41.60
N ASP A 220 -52.75 -16.86 41.80
CA ASP A 220 -52.86 -18.26 41.46
C ASP A 220 -53.76 -18.58 40.29
N SER A 221 -54.54 -17.63 39.76
CA SER A 221 -55.57 -17.93 38.78
C SER A 221 -55.61 -16.95 37.59
N LEU A 222 -55.65 -17.54 36.42
CA LEU A 222 -55.64 -16.87 35.11
C LEU A 222 -56.90 -17.29 34.31
N ALA A 223 -57.64 -16.33 33.76
CA ALA A 223 -58.67 -16.58 32.76
C ALA A 223 -58.19 -16.13 31.37
N ILE A 224 -58.55 -16.91 30.36
CA ILE A 224 -58.36 -16.59 28.96
C ILE A 224 -59.75 -16.49 28.30
N GLU A 225 -60.03 -15.39 27.55
CA GLU A 225 -61.33 -15.16 26.91
C GLU A 225 -61.60 -16.22 25.84
N PRO A 226 -62.77 -16.80 25.76
CA PRO A 226 -63.22 -17.70 24.69
C PRO A 226 -63.03 -17.08 23.33
N GLY A 227 -62.54 -17.82 22.37
CA GLY A 227 -62.16 -17.33 21.03
C GLY A 227 -60.76 -16.78 20.92
N SER A 228 -60.03 -16.70 22.05
CA SER A 228 -58.61 -16.35 22.05
C SER A 228 -57.78 -17.38 21.28
N ARG A 229 -56.79 -16.88 20.51
CA ARG A 229 -55.88 -17.73 19.75
C ARG A 229 -54.44 -17.44 20.08
N PHE A 230 -53.68 -18.50 20.35
CA PHE A 230 -52.23 -18.41 20.51
C PHE A 230 -51.53 -19.57 19.82
N TYR A 231 -50.25 -19.40 19.61
CA TYR A 231 -49.38 -20.34 18.91
C TYR A 231 -48.22 -20.68 19.82
N TRP A 232 -47.99 -21.97 19.98
CA TRP A 232 -46.90 -22.51 20.77
C TRP A 232 -46.16 -23.58 19.97
N GLY A 233 -44.82 -23.60 20.05
CA GLY A 233 -44.07 -24.66 19.46
C GLY A 233 -42.62 -24.67 19.94
N HIS A 234 -42.06 -25.87 19.96
CA HIS A 234 -40.68 -26.09 20.28
C HIS A 234 -40.09 -27.19 19.41
N ALA A 235 -38.76 -27.25 19.33
CA ALA A 235 -38.08 -28.31 18.65
C ALA A 235 -38.25 -29.65 19.38
N ALA A 236 -38.22 -30.75 18.64
CA ALA A 236 -38.50 -32.08 19.19
C ALA A 236 -37.49 -32.53 20.27
N ASN A 237 -36.28 -31.98 20.25
CA ASN A 237 -35.24 -32.28 21.21
C ASN A 237 -35.29 -31.48 22.52
N VAL A 238 -36.26 -30.57 22.66
CA VAL A 238 -36.44 -29.75 23.88
C VAL A 238 -37.11 -30.53 25.00
N ASP A 239 -37.63 -31.72 24.73
CA ASP A 239 -38.43 -32.51 25.69
C ASP A 239 -37.59 -33.26 26.76
N TYR A 240 -36.28 -33.12 26.72
CA TYR A 240 -35.36 -33.74 27.70
C TYR A 240 -34.39 -32.68 28.25
N ASP A 241 -33.94 -32.94 29.47
CA ASP A 241 -33.05 -32.09 30.24
C ASP A 241 -32.02 -31.32 29.36
N ILE A 242 -32.32 -30.02 29.20
CA ILE A 242 -31.60 -29.16 28.28
C ILE A 242 -30.08 -29.16 28.53
N TYR A 243 -29.67 -29.33 29.78
CA TYR A 243 -28.27 -29.31 30.17
C TYR A 243 -27.47 -30.54 29.72
N ASN A 244 -28.06 -31.73 29.83
CA ASN A 244 -27.32 -32.97 29.53
C ASN A 244 -27.13 -33.22 28.02
N LYS A 245 -28.10 -32.82 27.17
CA LYS A 245 -28.01 -33.07 25.72
C LYS A 245 -27.16 -32.06 24.92
N ILE A 246 -27.00 -30.86 25.39
CA ILE A 246 -26.10 -29.87 24.73
C ILE A 246 -24.66 -30.39 24.80
N VAL A 247 -24.26 -31.05 25.86
CA VAL A 247 -22.91 -31.57 26.07
C VAL A 247 -22.71 -32.93 25.38
N GLU A 248 -23.73 -33.78 25.38
CA GLU A 248 -23.61 -35.16 24.86
C GLU A 248 -23.80 -35.29 23.35
N ARG A 249 -24.62 -34.44 22.73
CA ARG A 249 -24.89 -34.50 21.27
C ARG A 249 -25.06 -33.12 20.62
N PRO A 250 -24.03 -32.33 20.51
CA PRO A 250 -24.13 -30.95 20.00
C PRO A 250 -24.57 -30.86 18.53
N PHE A 251 -24.53 -31.94 17.78
CA PHE A 251 -24.91 -32.03 16.37
C PHE A 251 -26.08 -32.97 16.06
N ASP A 252 -26.92 -33.26 17.06
CA ASP A 252 -28.09 -34.08 16.83
C ASP A 252 -29.04 -33.46 15.79
N GLN A 253 -29.40 -34.21 14.74
CA GLN A 253 -30.07 -33.69 13.52
C GLN A 253 -31.55 -33.34 13.76
N GLN A 254 -31.80 -32.26 14.47
CA GLN A 254 -33.15 -31.73 14.66
C GLN A 254 -33.52 -30.63 13.68
N THR A 255 -32.54 -30.16 12.87
CA THR A 255 -32.80 -29.16 11.83
C THR A 255 -32.59 -29.69 10.44
N ARG A 256 -33.41 -29.25 9.50
CA ARG A 256 -33.17 -29.42 8.06
C ARG A 256 -32.14 -28.40 7.58
N PHE A 257 -31.48 -28.72 6.48
CA PHE A 257 -30.50 -27.88 5.81
C PHE A 257 -31.00 -26.44 5.65
N SER A 258 -30.25 -25.47 6.17
CA SER A 258 -30.63 -24.07 6.16
C SER A 258 -29.47 -23.20 5.68
N LEU A 259 -29.73 -22.37 4.70
CA LEU A 259 -28.76 -21.43 4.15
C LEU A 259 -29.16 -19.99 4.42
N GLY A 260 -28.15 -19.14 4.59
CA GLY A 260 -28.25 -17.71 4.64
C GLY A 260 -27.05 -17.08 3.94
N GLY A 261 -27.01 -15.76 3.90
CA GLY A 261 -25.88 -15.06 3.32
C GLY A 261 -25.80 -13.59 3.68
N ASP A 262 -24.66 -12.98 3.38
CA ASP A 262 -24.44 -11.55 3.51
C ASP A 262 -23.87 -10.99 2.24
N ILE A 263 -24.16 -9.74 1.94
CA ILE A 263 -23.55 -8.97 0.85
C ILE A 263 -23.13 -7.60 1.38
N GLY A 264 -22.00 -7.11 0.92
CA GLY A 264 -21.52 -5.81 1.36
C GLY A 264 -20.57 -5.15 0.40
N VAL A 265 -20.52 -3.83 0.49
CA VAL A 265 -19.64 -2.96 -0.27
C VAL A 265 -18.99 -1.96 0.66
N VAL A 266 -17.76 -1.56 0.32
CA VAL A 266 -16.98 -0.57 1.05
C VAL A 266 -16.31 0.36 0.04
N TYR A 267 -16.56 1.64 0.16
CA TYR A 267 -15.88 2.70 -0.57
C TYR A 267 -14.95 3.46 0.36
N GLU A 268 -13.74 3.73 -0.11
CA GLU A 268 -12.72 4.50 0.63
C GLU A 268 -12.22 5.65 -0.25
N TYR A 269 -12.20 6.85 0.31
CA TYR A 269 -11.56 8.01 -0.26
C TYR A 269 -10.15 8.16 0.29
N ARG A 270 -9.13 8.02 -0.58
CA ARG A 270 -7.69 7.95 -0.27
C ARG A 270 -6.92 9.11 -0.92
N PRO A 271 -7.12 10.39 -0.51
CA PRO A 271 -6.58 11.55 -1.22
C PRO A 271 -5.05 11.58 -1.31
N ARG A 272 -4.37 10.91 -0.39
CA ARG A 272 -2.90 10.83 -0.33
C ARG A 272 -2.40 9.42 -0.66
N PHE A 273 -3.05 8.72 -1.59
CA PHE A 273 -2.71 7.33 -1.92
C PHE A 273 -1.27 7.14 -2.38
N GLN A 274 -0.69 8.12 -3.10
CA GLN A 274 0.68 8.10 -3.59
C GLN A 274 1.72 7.94 -2.45
N LYS A 275 1.45 8.52 -1.27
CA LYS A 275 2.34 8.38 -0.10
C LYS A 275 2.48 6.93 0.39
N TYR A 276 1.58 6.07 -0.03
CA TYR A 276 1.53 4.66 0.37
C TYR A 276 1.95 3.71 -0.75
N LEU A 277 2.52 4.26 -1.82
CA LEU A 277 3.17 3.49 -2.87
C LEU A 277 4.66 3.35 -2.54
N TYR A 278 5.25 2.25 -2.97
CA TYR A 278 6.67 1.98 -2.90
C TYR A 278 7.06 1.07 -4.06
N ASP A 279 8.31 1.15 -4.44
CA ASP A 279 8.88 0.30 -5.48
C ASP A 279 9.74 -0.75 -4.79
N MET A 280 9.75 -1.99 -5.29
CA MET A 280 10.52 -3.07 -4.71
C MET A 280 10.69 -4.22 -5.70
N ASP A 281 11.88 -4.78 -5.82
CA ASP A 281 12.18 -5.96 -6.63
C ASP A 281 11.78 -5.79 -8.11
N GLY A 282 11.97 -4.61 -8.68
CA GLY A 282 11.58 -4.27 -10.06
C GLY A 282 10.07 -4.06 -10.26
N GLU A 283 9.26 -4.20 -9.22
CA GLU A 283 7.84 -3.89 -9.27
C GLU A 283 7.60 -2.45 -8.77
N VAL A 284 6.99 -1.63 -9.61
CA VAL A 284 6.74 -0.22 -9.32
C VAL A 284 5.30 0.00 -8.84
N GLY A 285 5.12 0.92 -7.88
CA GLY A 285 3.81 1.31 -7.40
C GLY A 285 3.11 0.25 -6.54
N LEU A 286 3.87 -0.52 -5.78
CA LEU A 286 3.34 -1.44 -4.78
C LEU A 286 2.66 -0.68 -3.66
N GLU A 287 1.48 -1.15 -3.23
CA GLU A 287 0.78 -0.50 -2.13
C GLU A 287 1.18 -1.02 -0.75
N ARG A 288 1.41 -0.10 0.18
CA ARG A 288 1.59 -0.37 1.61
C ARG A 288 0.29 -0.92 2.21
N ARG A 289 0.22 -2.24 2.46
CA ARG A 289 -0.94 -2.87 3.11
C ARG A 289 -0.90 -2.79 4.63
N ASP A 290 0.25 -2.57 5.20
CA ASP A 290 0.46 -2.39 6.63
C ASP A 290 -0.08 -1.06 7.16
N ARG A 291 -0.45 -0.14 6.26
CA ARG A 291 -0.93 1.22 6.59
C ARG A 291 -2.36 1.45 6.15
N GLU A 292 -3.09 2.19 6.96
CA GLU A 292 -4.39 2.71 6.54
C GLU A 292 -4.23 3.91 5.62
N LYS A 293 -4.96 3.88 4.51
CA LYS A 293 -4.79 4.83 3.40
C LYS A 293 -5.96 5.80 3.25
N TYR A 294 -7.16 5.44 3.79
CA TYR A 294 -8.35 6.27 3.65
C TYR A 294 -8.36 7.47 4.59
N LEU A 295 -8.97 8.55 4.11
CA LEU A 295 -9.43 9.67 4.93
C LEU A 295 -10.87 9.43 5.39
N ILE A 296 -11.73 9.01 4.48
CA ILE A 296 -13.13 8.67 4.73
C ILE A 296 -13.42 7.29 4.14
N ARG A 297 -14.14 6.47 4.89
CA ARG A 297 -14.64 5.17 4.47
C ARG A 297 -16.13 5.10 4.71
N VAL A 298 -16.90 4.74 3.67
CA VAL A 298 -18.33 4.49 3.73
C VAL A 298 -18.58 3.03 3.38
N ALA A 299 -19.40 2.35 4.19
CA ALA A 299 -19.70 0.96 3.95
C ALA A 299 -21.17 0.67 4.13
N ALA A 300 -21.71 -0.23 3.31
CA ALA A 300 -23.07 -0.73 3.41
C ALA A 300 -23.05 -2.26 3.27
N ALA A 301 -23.82 -2.95 4.10
CA ALA A 301 -23.99 -4.40 4.00
C ALA A 301 -25.41 -4.80 4.39
N VAL A 302 -25.92 -5.82 3.71
CA VAL A 302 -27.13 -6.53 4.15
C VAL A 302 -26.67 -7.89 4.67
N VAL A 303 -26.92 -8.16 5.94
CA VAL A 303 -26.51 -9.40 6.62
C VAL A 303 -27.72 -10.23 7.01
N ASP A 304 -27.51 -11.53 7.22
CA ASP A 304 -28.54 -12.52 7.55
C ASP A 304 -29.68 -12.63 6.50
N ILE A 305 -29.33 -12.42 5.19
CA ILE A 305 -30.26 -12.55 4.08
C ILE A 305 -30.78 -14.00 4.00
N ARG A 306 -32.12 -14.18 3.97
CA ARG A 306 -32.78 -15.48 3.92
C ARG A 306 -32.34 -16.49 5.01
N SER A 307 -31.83 -15.99 6.13
CA SER A 307 -31.41 -16.83 7.25
C SER A 307 -32.62 -17.41 7.98
N ARG A 308 -33.02 -18.61 7.58
CA ARG A 308 -34.20 -19.34 8.07
C ARG A 308 -33.73 -20.67 8.64
N MET A 309 -34.21 -20.97 9.86
CA MET A 309 -33.96 -22.26 10.49
C MET A 309 -35.28 -23.05 10.60
N ARG A 310 -35.27 -24.25 10.01
CA ARG A 310 -36.42 -25.14 10.04
C ARG A 310 -36.16 -26.24 11.05
N PHE A 311 -37.05 -26.33 12.04
CA PHE A 311 -36.95 -27.31 13.09
C PHE A 311 -38.06 -28.37 12.93
N ALA A 312 -37.71 -29.63 13.22
CA ALA A 312 -38.71 -30.66 13.45
C ALA A 312 -39.51 -30.28 14.70
N LYS A 313 -40.81 -30.31 14.60
CA LYS A 313 -41.70 -29.98 15.73
C LYS A 313 -41.64 -31.04 16.80
N GLY A 314 -41.57 -30.60 18.05
CA GLY A 314 -41.92 -31.40 19.19
C GLY A 314 -43.42 -31.67 19.32
N PRO A 315 -43.82 -32.61 20.13
CA PRO A 315 -45.23 -32.87 20.41
C PRO A 315 -45.88 -31.57 20.89
N LEU A 316 -47.10 -31.28 20.39
CA LEU A 316 -47.91 -30.09 20.70
C LEU A 316 -47.42 -28.75 20.10
N SER A 317 -46.55 -28.76 19.10
CA SER A 317 -46.24 -27.53 18.40
C SER A 317 -47.37 -27.11 17.46
N ASN A 318 -48.34 -26.36 17.92
CA ASN A 318 -49.55 -26.03 17.14
C ASN A 318 -50.20 -24.69 17.46
N ALA A 319 -51.10 -24.24 16.59
CA ALA A 319 -52.05 -23.18 16.92
C ALA A 319 -53.10 -23.71 17.91
N ILE A 320 -53.28 -23.01 18.98
CA ILE A 320 -54.25 -23.34 20.04
C ILE A 320 -55.33 -22.26 20.02
N GLU A 321 -56.57 -22.71 19.80
CA GLU A 321 -57.74 -21.84 19.87
C GLU A 321 -58.52 -22.22 21.14
N VAL A 322 -58.84 -21.24 21.96
CA VAL A 322 -59.61 -21.42 23.19
C VAL A 322 -61.10 -21.35 22.79
N THR A 323 -61.74 -22.52 22.64
CA THR A 323 -63.13 -22.65 22.27
C THR A 323 -64.02 -22.91 23.51
N PRO A 324 -65.30 -22.56 23.48
CA PRO A 324 -66.20 -22.90 24.58
C PRO A 324 -66.27 -24.39 24.92
N ASN A 325 -66.08 -25.27 23.95
CA ASN A 325 -66.06 -26.72 24.14
C ASN A 325 -64.73 -27.21 24.82
N ASN A 326 -63.64 -26.49 24.71
CA ASN A 326 -62.39 -26.81 25.39
C ASN A 326 -62.41 -26.31 26.84
N LEU A 327 -63.37 -25.53 27.21
CA LEU A 327 -63.62 -24.94 28.54
C LEU A 327 -64.68 -25.68 29.36
N SER A 328 -65.07 -26.86 28.89
CA SER A 328 -66.32 -27.52 29.37
C SER A 328 -66.38 -27.94 30.83
N ASN A 329 -65.33 -27.73 31.62
CA ASN A 329 -65.40 -28.15 33.03
C ASN A 329 -64.95 -27.15 34.09
N ALA A 330 -64.59 -25.97 33.74
CA ALA A 330 -64.44 -24.87 34.68
C ALA A 330 -64.20 -23.60 33.97
N LEU A 331 -65.20 -22.83 33.89
CA LEU A 331 -65.04 -21.42 33.50
C LEU A 331 -63.69 -20.83 33.83
N HIS A 332 -63.12 -20.34 32.83
CA HIS A 332 -62.39 -19.11 32.92
C HIS A 332 -61.17 -19.10 33.88
N GLU A 333 -61.07 -19.98 34.82
CA GLU A 333 -60.03 -19.92 35.83
C GLU A 333 -59.02 -21.02 35.69
N TRP A 334 -57.82 -20.67 35.36
CA TRP A 334 -56.66 -21.59 35.29
C TRP A 334 -55.86 -21.46 36.59
N ASP A 335 -55.97 -22.47 37.49
CA ASP A 335 -55.13 -22.54 38.68
C ASP A 335 -53.65 -22.67 38.30
N LEU A 336 -52.86 -21.67 38.64
CA LEU A 336 -51.44 -21.59 38.37
C LEU A 336 -50.56 -22.27 39.43
N ARG A 337 -51.14 -22.65 40.58
CA ARG A 337 -50.40 -23.27 41.69
C ARG A 337 -49.77 -24.62 41.35
N PRO A 338 -50.38 -25.49 40.53
CA PRO A 338 -49.75 -26.72 40.11
C PRO A 338 -48.64 -26.49 39.07
N ILE A 339 -48.53 -25.28 38.54
CA ILE A 339 -47.63 -24.98 37.45
C ILE A 339 -46.21 -24.61 37.96
N LYS A 340 -45.68 -25.40 38.88
CA LYS A 340 -44.22 -25.55 38.99
C LYS A 340 -43.79 -26.44 37.83
N PHE A 341 -43.60 -25.79 36.63
CA PHE A 341 -43.15 -26.54 35.47
C PHE A 341 -41.81 -27.20 35.78
N SER A 342 -41.85 -28.47 36.04
CA SER A 342 -40.67 -29.28 36.26
C SER A 342 -39.96 -29.55 34.89
N SER A 343 -40.69 -29.45 33.78
CA SER A 343 -40.17 -29.66 32.46
C SER A 343 -41.12 -29.10 31.39
N ILE A 344 -40.64 -28.90 30.17
CA ILE A 344 -41.46 -28.56 28.98
C ILE A 344 -42.51 -29.66 28.70
N ARG A 345 -42.20 -30.90 29.00
CA ARG A 345 -43.12 -32.02 28.90
C ARG A 345 -44.33 -31.82 29.84
N HIS A 346 -44.09 -31.47 31.07
CA HIS A 346 -45.15 -31.15 32.00
C HIS A 346 -46.04 -29.97 31.54
N PHE A 347 -45.45 -28.95 30.98
CA PHE A 347 -46.19 -27.86 30.37
C PHE A 347 -47.05 -28.34 29.20
N ASN A 348 -46.49 -29.14 28.29
CA ASN A 348 -47.21 -29.70 27.16
C ASN A 348 -48.37 -30.62 27.61
N ASP A 349 -48.14 -31.46 28.61
CA ASP A 349 -49.16 -32.34 29.14
C ASP A 349 -50.31 -31.53 29.78
N THR A 350 -49.98 -30.42 30.45
CA THR A 350 -51.00 -29.50 31.01
C THR A 350 -51.80 -28.84 29.87
N LEU A 351 -51.17 -28.41 28.78
CA LEU A 351 -51.86 -27.88 27.61
C LEU A 351 -52.78 -28.93 26.94
N ARG A 352 -52.31 -30.20 26.86
CA ARG A 352 -53.11 -31.33 26.34
C ARG A 352 -54.39 -31.56 27.15
N GLN A 353 -54.23 -31.67 28.47
CA GLN A 353 -55.34 -31.89 29.35
C GLN A 353 -56.37 -30.76 29.33
N ARG A 354 -55.88 -29.52 29.23
CA ARG A 354 -56.77 -28.33 29.30
C ARG A 354 -57.48 -28.02 27.98
N PHE A 355 -56.78 -28.15 26.85
CA PHE A 355 -57.26 -27.67 25.54
C PHE A 355 -57.56 -28.82 24.55
N GLY A 356 -57.44 -30.06 24.98
CA GLY A 356 -57.79 -31.25 24.16
C GLY A 356 -57.01 -31.32 22.85
N ILE A 357 -55.75 -30.91 22.84
CA ILE A 357 -54.96 -30.74 21.61
C ILE A 357 -54.44 -32.10 21.14
N ALA A 358 -54.71 -32.46 19.89
CA ALA A 358 -54.14 -33.60 19.21
C ALA A 358 -52.71 -33.27 18.69
N ASP A 359 -51.83 -34.27 18.78
CA ASP A 359 -50.50 -34.16 18.18
C ASP A 359 -50.66 -33.96 16.66
N SER A 360 -50.23 -32.86 16.15
CA SER A 360 -50.22 -32.62 14.71
C SER A 360 -48.93 -31.95 14.25
N ASN A 361 -48.55 -32.44 13.17
CA ASN A 361 -47.53 -32.25 12.22
C ASN A 361 -47.14 -30.80 11.87
N PRO A 362 -46.17 -30.63 11.07
CA PRO A 362 -44.78 -30.91 11.02
C PRO A 362 -43.94 -29.63 11.31
N ASP A 363 -42.78 -29.51 10.77
CA ASP A 363 -41.72 -28.49 10.93
C ASP A 363 -42.19 -27.04 11.14
N PHE A 364 -41.49 -26.27 11.95
CA PHE A 364 -41.67 -24.83 12.08
C PHE A 364 -40.39 -24.10 11.65
N VAL A 365 -40.53 -22.81 11.35
CA VAL A 365 -39.43 -21.99 10.85
C VAL A 365 -39.24 -20.79 11.77
N LEU A 366 -38.00 -20.61 12.26
CA LEU A 366 -37.57 -19.36 12.90
C LEU A 366 -36.73 -18.56 11.90
N ILE A 367 -37.11 -17.31 11.72
CA ILE A 367 -36.50 -16.45 10.70
C ILE A 367 -35.67 -15.37 11.38
N MET A 368 -34.35 -15.31 11.02
CA MET A 368 -33.53 -14.19 11.42
C MET A 368 -33.90 -12.94 10.62
N PRO A 369 -34.00 -11.76 11.26
CA PRO A 369 -34.19 -10.53 10.51
C PRO A 369 -32.95 -10.24 9.67
N ALA A 370 -33.12 -9.98 8.38
CA ALA A 370 -32.05 -9.39 7.59
C ALA A 370 -31.79 -7.97 8.10
N MET A 371 -30.53 -7.56 8.16
CA MET A 371 -30.14 -6.26 8.70
C MET A 371 -29.32 -5.47 7.70
N LEU A 372 -29.69 -4.21 7.47
CA LEU A 372 -28.87 -3.24 6.77
C LEU A 372 -27.91 -2.59 7.77
N ASN A 373 -26.63 -2.75 7.53
CA ASN A 373 -25.54 -2.12 8.26
C ASN A 373 -24.97 -0.99 7.41
N LEU A 374 -25.02 0.24 7.90
CA LEU A 374 -24.36 1.41 7.31
C LEU A 374 -23.23 1.85 8.24
N ASN A 375 -22.05 2.02 7.69
CA ASN A 375 -20.88 2.48 8.43
C ASN A 375 -20.22 3.68 7.74
N LEU A 376 -19.90 4.69 8.54
CA LEU A 376 -19.06 5.84 8.16
C LEU A 376 -17.87 5.87 9.10
N ASP A 377 -16.68 6.02 8.55
CA ASP A 377 -15.45 6.07 9.31
C ASP A 377 -14.54 7.19 8.79
N TRP A 378 -14.21 8.13 9.63
CA TRP A 378 -13.37 9.27 9.31
C TRP A 378 -12.07 9.22 10.10
N ARG A 379 -10.96 9.22 9.39
CA ARG A 379 -9.63 9.35 9.98
C ARG A 379 -9.30 10.82 10.19
N ILE A 380 -9.37 11.29 11.42
CA ILE A 380 -9.13 12.70 11.77
C ILE A 380 -7.65 13.03 11.64
N ALA A 381 -6.81 12.32 12.37
CA ALA A 381 -5.35 12.49 12.34
C ALA A 381 -4.63 11.28 12.94
N GLY A 382 -3.51 10.85 12.36
CA GLY A 382 -2.69 9.78 12.91
C GLY A 382 -3.51 8.53 13.25
N PRO A 383 -3.53 8.08 14.52
CA PRO A 383 -4.31 6.95 15.01
C PRO A 383 -5.74 7.31 15.45
N LEU A 384 -6.17 8.56 15.32
CA LEU A 384 -7.47 9.06 15.79
C LEU A 384 -8.52 8.94 14.69
N TYR A 385 -9.62 8.26 15.01
CA TYR A 385 -10.75 8.01 14.11
C TYR A 385 -12.06 8.38 14.78
N LEU A 386 -13.04 8.77 13.97
CA LEU A 386 -14.45 8.89 14.35
C LEU A 386 -15.28 7.96 13.48
N GLY A 387 -15.82 6.91 14.08
CA GLY A 387 -16.69 5.96 13.42
C GLY A 387 -18.16 6.22 13.73
N GLY A 388 -19.02 5.91 12.77
CA GLY A 388 -20.47 5.86 12.94
C GLY A 388 -21.03 4.56 12.37
N MET A 389 -22.01 3.97 13.03
CA MET A 389 -22.69 2.77 12.59
C MET A 389 -24.20 2.91 12.80
N ALA A 390 -24.97 2.54 11.79
CA ALA A 390 -26.42 2.44 11.88
C ALA A 390 -26.88 1.06 11.42
N THR A 391 -27.72 0.41 12.21
CA THR A 391 -28.26 -0.93 11.91
C THR A 391 -29.78 -0.87 11.82
N PHE A 392 -30.32 -1.38 10.73
CA PHE A 392 -31.74 -1.40 10.43
C PHE A 392 -32.20 -2.83 10.16
N PRO A 393 -32.97 -3.47 11.07
CA PRO A 393 -33.53 -4.78 10.81
C PRO A 393 -34.72 -4.69 9.83
N PHE A 394 -34.80 -5.67 8.93
CA PHE A 394 -35.93 -5.87 8.04
C PHE A 394 -36.80 -7.02 8.54
N GLY A 395 -38.11 -6.87 8.39
CA GLY A 395 -39.09 -7.90 8.75
C GLY A 395 -39.99 -7.46 9.89
N LYS A 396 -41.29 -7.51 9.62
CA LYS A 396 -42.33 -7.14 10.60
C LYS A 396 -43.22 -8.31 10.97
N LYS A 397 -43.02 -9.50 10.39
CA LYS A 397 -43.86 -10.66 10.69
C LYS A 397 -43.58 -11.17 12.09
N ILE A 398 -44.62 -11.71 12.73
CA ILE A 398 -44.52 -12.24 14.10
C ILE A 398 -43.55 -13.42 14.23
N GLU A 399 -43.38 -14.16 13.15
CA GLU A 399 -42.44 -15.30 13.03
C GLU A 399 -40.95 -14.89 13.00
N HIS A 400 -40.64 -13.58 12.81
CA HIS A 400 -39.33 -13.07 12.75
C HIS A 400 -38.80 -12.76 14.17
N LEU A 401 -37.64 -13.28 14.51
CA LEU A 401 -36.92 -12.75 15.66
C LEU A 401 -36.69 -11.25 15.46
N ARG A 402 -36.85 -10.48 16.52
CA ARG A 402 -36.65 -9.04 16.45
C ARG A 402 -35.20 -8.67 16.81
N ALA A 403 -34.64 -7.75 16.07
CA ALA A 403 -33.37 -7.10 16.37
C ALA A 403 -33.61 -5.60 16.57
N PRO A 404 -32.82 -4.92 17.42
CA PRO A 404 -32.98 -3.49 17.63
C PRO A 404 -32.48 -2.69 16.43
N ARG A 405 -33.06 -1.53 16.18
CA ARG A 405 -32.43 -0.47 15.44
C ARG A 405 -31.40 0.20 16.35
N THR A 406 -30.18 0.37 15.86
CA THR A 406 -29.14 1.00 16.66
C THR A 406 -28.38 2.06 15.86
N TYR A 407 -28.02 3.13 16.54
CA TYR A 407 -27.17 4.19 16.03
C TYR A 407 -26.00 4.34 16.99
N THR A 408 -24.81 4.13 16.52
CA THR A 408 -23.60 4.19 17.34
C THR A 408 -22.59 5.16 16.74
N ILE A 409 -22.08 6.07 17.54
CA ILE A 409 -20.91 6.90 17.22
C ILE A 409 -19.79 6.47 18.15
N TYR A 410 -18.58 6.30 17.61
CA TYR A 410 -17.45 5.82 18.40
C TYR A 410 -16.15 6.52 18.00
N PRO A 411 -15.77 7.60 18.71
CA PRO A 411 -14.39 8.07 18.65
C PRO A 411 -13.46 6.95 19.14
N ARG A 412 -12.35 6.75 18.44
CA ARG A 412 -11.35 5.75 18.80
C ARG A 412 -9.93 6.17 18.46
N ILE A 413 -9.02 5.73 19.29
CA ILE A 413 -7.59 5.73 19.00
C ILE A 413 -7.21 4.29 18.70
N GLU A 414 -6.65 4.03 17.52
CA GLU A 414 -6.33 2.67 17.11
C GLU A 414 -4.96 2.58 16.46
N THR A 415 -4.13 1.72 17.03
CA THR A 415 -2.83 1.32 16.51
C THR A 415 -2.85 -0.19 16.21
N PRO A 416 -1.81 -0.76 15.59
CA PRO A 416 -1.73 -2.20 15.37
C PRO A 416 -1.85 -3.06 16.65
N TYR A 417 -1.37 -2.57 17.79
CA TYR A 417 -1.28 -3.33 19.03
C TYR A 417 -2.23 -2.86 20.12
N VAL A 418 -2.52 -1.57 20.16
CA VAL A 418 -3.37 -0.96 21.19
C VAL A 418 -4.48 -0.17 20.54
N GLY A 419 -5.68 -0.30 21.08
CA GLY A 419 -6.84 0.45 20.66
C GLY A 419 -7.74 0.78 21.84
N ILE A 420 -8.28 2.00 21.84
CA ILE A 420 -9.29 2.47 22.79
C ILE A 420 -10.41 3.12 21.98
N GLY A 421 -11.64 2.67 22.21
CA GLY A 421 -12.84 3.25 21.60
C GLY A 421 -13.90 3.55 22.66
N VAL A 422 -14.62 4.63 22.49
CA VAL A 422 -15.71 5.04 23.39
C VAL A 422 -17.01 5.09 22.58
N PRO A 423 -17.74 3.96 22.45
CA PRO A 423 -19.01 3.93 21.75
C PRO A 423 -20.09 4.66 22.54
N PHE A 424 -20.86 5.48 21.83
CA PHE A 424 -22.13 6.01 22.27
C PHE A 424 -23.22 5.44 21.37
N THR A 425 -24.17 4.70 21.94
CA THR A 425 -25.21 3.99 21.20
C THR A 425 -26.60 4.44 21.66
N VAL A 426 -27.47 4.67 20.68
CA VAL A 426 -28.93 4.87 20.90
C VAL A 426 -29.67 3.73 20.20
N ASN A 427 -30.64 3.13 20.88
CA ASN A 427 -31.45 2.06 20.32
C ASN A 427 -32.93 2.45 20.24
N ASP A 428 -33.73 1.60 19.56
CA ASP A 428 -35.21 1.80 19.42
C ASP A 428 -36.00 1.56 20.69
N LEU A 429 -35.39 1.13 21.78
CA LEU A 429 -36.02 1.07 23.11
C LEU A 429 -35.83 2.38 23.89
N GLY A 430 -35.25 3.40 23.30
CA GLY A 430 -34.99 4.72 23.89
C GLY A 430 -33.78 4.78 24.81
N GLU A 431 -32.93 3.74 24.83
CA GLU A 431 -31.73 3.72 25.64
C GLU A 431 -30.59 4.48 25.02
N ARG A 432 -29.82 5.15 25.87
CA ARG A 432 -28.60 5.88 25.55
C ARG A 432 -27.45 5.23 26.30
N LEU A 433 -26.59 4.52 25.58
CA LEU A 433 -25.56 3.68 26.16
C LEU A 433 -24.18 4.29 25.93
N TRP A 434 -23.38 4.32 26.96
CA TRP A 434 -21.97 4.69 26.92
C TRP A 434 -21.12 3.46 27.14
N GLY A 435 -20.07 3.30 26.34
CA GLY A 435 -19.23 2.12 26.39
C GLY A 435 -17.74 2.42 26.42
N LEU A 436 -17.00 1.34 26.60
CA LEU A 436 -15.54 1.30 26.45
C LEU A 436 -15.14 0.04 25.71
N ALA A 437 -14.31 0.21 24.74
CA ALA A 437 -13.74 -0.86 23.93
C ALA A 437 -12.22 -0.78 24.00
N LEU A 438 -11.57 -1.85 24.44
CA LEU A 438 -10.13 -1.93 24.62
C LEU A 438 -9.57 -3.05 23.75
N LYS A 439 -8.42 -2.78 23.13
CA LYS A 439 -7.58 -3.78 22.47
C LYS A 439 -6.18 -3.69 23.02
N LEU A 440 -5.67 -4.81 23.51
CA LEU A 440 -4.32 -4.94 24.05
C LEU A 440 -3.66 -6.19 23.43
N GLY A 441 -2.85 -5.97 22.40
CA GLY A 441 -2.27 -7.07 21.64
C GLY A 441 -3.33 -8.00 21.05
N PRO A 442 -3.36 -9.29 21.46
CA PRO A 442 -4.35 -10.27 20.99
C PRO A 442 -5.72 -10.13 21.66
N PHE A 443 -5.81 -9.43 22.77
CA PHE A 443 -7.03 -9.33 23.58
C PHE A 443 -7.89 -8.16 23.14
N VAL A 444 -9.18 -8.43 22.97
CA VAL A 444 -10.21 -7.41 22.72
C VAL A 444 -11.29 -7.59 23.78
N VAL A 445 -11.58 -6.54 24.52
CA VAL A 445 -12.59 -6.54 25.59
C VAL A 445 -13.38 -5.24 25.55
N GLY A 446 -14.64 -5.28 25.89
CA GLY A 446 -15.43 -4.07 25.99
C GLY A 446 -16.87 -4.28 26.41
N THR A 447 -17.55 -3.16 26.60
CA THR A 447 -18.95 -3.06 26.97
C THR A 447 -19.51 -1.72 26.46
N ASN A 448 -20.82 -1.66 26.19
CA ASN A 448 -21.53 -0.41 25.91
C ASN A 448 -22.37 0.08 27.10
N SER A 449 -22.33 -0.61 28.22
CA SER A 449 -23.20 -0.32 29.39
C SER A 449 -22.42 0.24 30.59
N LEU A 450 -21.63 1.25 30.35
CA LEU A 450 -20.89 2.01 31.38
C LEU A 450 -21.56 3.29 31.85
N GLY A 451 -22.83 3.52 31.49
CA GLY A 451 -23.55 4.76 31.88
C GLY A 451 -23.61 4.96 33.41
N TRP A 452 -23.57 3.86 34.17
CA TRP A 452 -23.50 3.90 35.63
C TRP A 452 -22.21 4.59 36.16
N ILE A 453 -21.12 4.52 35.46
CA ILE A 453 -19.88 5.24 35.79
C ILE A 453 -20.09 6.76 35.60
N PHE A 454 -20.87 7.12 34.59
CA PHE A 454 -21.15 8.53 34.23
C PHE A 454 -22.38 9.10 34.93
N GLY A 455 -22.89 8.40 35.96
CA GLY A 455 -23.96 8.93 36.81
C GLY A 455 -25.36 8.42 36.53
N GLU A 456 -25.56 7.49 35.58
CA GLU A 456 -26.82 6.80 35.39
C GLU A 456 -27.23 6.03 36.66
N LYS A 457 -28.44 6.27 37.14
CA LYS A 457 -28.95 5.62 38.36
C LYS A 457 -29.39 4.17 38.11
N VAL A 458 -29.87 3.92 36.88
CA VAL A 458 -30.49 2.66 36.48
C VAL A 458 -30.04 2.29 35.08
N THR A 459 -29.53 1.10 34.88
CA THR A 459 -29.10 0.55 33.60
C THR A 459 -30.03 -0.60 33.20
N ARG A 460 -30.66 -0.52 32.01
CA ARG A 460 -31.57 -1.55 31.46
C ARG A 460 -30.89 -2.43 30.40
N THR A 461 -29.70 -2.07 29.97
CA THR A 461 -28.85 -2.87 29.08
C THR A 461 -27.59 -3.27 29.82
N LEU A 462 -27.28 -4.56 29.76
CA LEU A 462 -26.01 -5.13 30.22
C LEU A 462 -25.36 -5.78 29.01
N ASP A 463 -24.11 -5.47 28.74
CA ASP A 463 -23.35 -6.11 27.67
C ASP A 463 -21.87 -6.24 28.02
N PHE A 464 -21.25 -7.23 27.45
CA PHE A 464 -19.82 -7.51 27.59
C PHE A 464 -19.33 -8.32 26.41
N TYR A 465 -18.15 -8.06 25.94
CA TYR A 465 -17.47 -8.94 24.99
C TYR A 465 -16.00 -9.09 25.32
N PHE A 466 -15.51 -10.29 25.04
CA PHE A 466 -14.11 -10.66 25.16
C PHE A 466 -13.72 -11.58 24.00
N MET A 467 -12.57 -11.31 23.39
CA MET A 467 -12.07 -12.12 22.28
C MET A 467 -10.56 -12.20 22.33
N ILE A 468 -10.04 -13.31 21.82
CA ILE A 468 -8.60 -13.54 21.66
C ILE A 468 -8.35 -13.76 20.17
N LYS A 469 -7.59 -12.85 19.56
CA LYS A 469 -7.21 -12.97 18.16
C LYS A 469 -5.77 -12.55 17.93
N SER A 470 -5.11 -13.21 16.97
CA SER A 470 -3.76 -12.89 16.56
C SER A 470 -3.65 -13.01 15.05
N GLY A 471 -2.87 -12.15 14.44
CA GLY A 471 -2.71 -12.16 13.00
C GLY A 471 -1.29 -11.86 12.56
N ILE A 472 -0.92 -12.38 11.39
CA ILE A 472 0.33 -12.10 10.71
C ILE A 472 0.12 -10.89 9.83
N PRO A 473 0.62 -9.69 10.23
CA PRO A 473 0.42 -8.49 9.43
C PRO A 473 1.24 -8.54 8.14
N TYR A 474 0.78 -7.84 7.12
CA TYR A 474 1.64 -7.50 6.00
C TYR A 474 2.77 -6.58 6.49
N ARG A 475 3.95 -6.85 6.02
CA ARG A 475 5.10 -5.94 6.14
C ARG A 475 5.73 -5.86 4.76
N PRO A 476 6.16 -4.68 4.30
CA PRO A 476 7.01 -4.60 3.13
C PRO A 476 8.25 -5.46 3.37
N PRO A 477 8.82 -6.04 2.33
CA PRO A 477 10.11 -6.70 2.44
C PRO A 477 11.11 -5.76 3.12
N ARG A 478 12.07 -6.33 3.84
CA ARG A 478 13.18 -5.54 4.36
C ARG A 478 14.04 -5.11 3.19
N ASP A 479 14.55 -3.93 3.27
CA ASP A 479 15.42 -3.28 2.33
C ASP A 479 16.29 -2.36 3.20
N ARG A 480 17.55 -2.76 3.40
CA ARG A 480 18.42 -2.19 4.44
C ARG A 480 19.09 -0.91 3.94
N ASP A 481 19.55 -0.90 2.72
CA ASP A 481 20.25 0.22 2.08
C ASP A 481 19.31 1.14 1.32
N LYS A 482 18.02 0.70 1.11
CA LYS A 482 16.91 1.46 0.50
C LYS A 482 17.07 1.71 -0.99
N ASP A 483 17.65 0.77 -1.69
CA ASP A 483 17.84 0.80 -3.13
C ASP A 483 16.60 0.30 -3.93
N GLY A 484 15.60 -0.26 -3.22
CA GLY A 484 14.40 -0.82 -3.83
C GLY A 484 14.52 -2.30 -4.18
N VAL A 485 15.56 -2.99 -3.73
CA VAL A 485 15.73 -4.44 -3.80
C VAL A 485 15.58 -5.01 -2.39
N SER A 486 14.79 -6.07 -2.24
CA SER A 486 14.60 -6.64 -0.91
C SER A 486 15.84 -7.40 -0.42
N ASP A 487 16.18 -7.31 0.88
CA ASP A 487 17.29 -8.04 1.54
C ASP A 487 17.37 -9.53 1.14
N ARG A 488 16.25 -10.12 0.70
CA ARG A 488 16.18 -11.53 0.29
C ARG A 488 16.69 -11.75 -1.11
N ARG A 489 16.53 -10.76 -1.99
CA ARG A 489 16.90 -10.82 -3.41
C ARG A 489 18.13 -10.01 -3.72
N ASP A 490 18.55 -9.26 -2.73
CA ASP A 490 19.68 -8.38 -2.78
C ASP A 490 20.98 -9.15 -2.44
N LEU A 491 21.92 -9.07 -3.34
CA LEU A 491 23.26 -9.65 -3.20
C LEU A 491 24.23 -8.69 -2.49
N CYS A 492 23.92 -7.38 -2.47
CA CYS A 492 24.76 -6.32 -1.89
C CYS A 492 24.03 -5.50 -0.80
N ARG A 493 23.38 -6.17 0.15
CA ARG A 493 22.42 -5.71 1.16
C ARG A 493 22.72 -4.45 1.96
N ASP A 494 23.94 -4.01 1.95
CA ASP A 494 24.43 -2.87 2.74
C ASP A 494 24.94 -1.74 1.84
N VAL A 495 24.87 -1.92 0.49
CA VAL A 495 25.37 -0.97 -0.51
C VAL A 495 24.29 -0.81 -1.58
N PRO A 496 23.71 0.40 -1.73
CA PRO A 496 22.63 0.62 -2.69
C PRO A 496 23.06 0.34 -4.13
N GLY A 497 22.25 -0.40 -4.87
CA GLY A 497 22.46 -0.68 -6.27
C GLY A 497 21.18 -0.68 -7.08
N VAL A 498 21.13 -1.44 -8.17
CA VAL A 498 19.97 -1.48 -9.04
C VAL A 498 19.37 -2.88 -9.16
N TRP A 499 18.08 -2.96 -9.39
CA TRP A 499 17.39 -4.25 -9.56
C TRP A 499 17.99 -5.14 -10.66
N ALA A 500 18.53 -4.53 -11.74
CA ALA A 500 19.14 -5.27 -12.84
C ALA A 500 20.29 -6.16 -12.37
N PHE A 501 21.06 -5.71 -11.38
CA PHE A 501 22.20 -6.40 -10.77
C PHE A 501 21.86 -6.95 -9.38
N GLN A 502 20.60 -7.24 -9.12
CA GLN A 502 20.13 -7.81 -7.86
C GLN A 502 20.60 -7.00 -6.63
N GLY A 503 20.52 -5.67 -6.70
CA GLY A 503 20.87 -4.76 -5.62
C GLY A 503 22.37 -4.44 -5.52
N CYS A 504 23.20 -4.88 -6.44
CA CYS A 504 24.58 -4.44 -6.48
C CYS A 504 24.75 -3.17 -7.32
N PRO A 505 25.63 -2.25 -6.92
CA PRO A 505 25.99 -1.12 -7.74
C PRO A 505 26.79 -1.55 -8.97
N ASP A 506 26.78 -0.70 -9.96
CA ASP A 506 27.58 -0.72 -11.18
C ASP A 506 28.07 0.73 -11.31
N THR A 507 29.26 0.98 -10.79
CA THR A 507 29.71 2.36 -10.51
C THR A 507 30.18 3.06 -11.77
N ASP A 508 30.75 2.35 -12.72
CA ASP A 508 31.26 2.90 -13.98
C ASP A 508 30.31 2.71 -15.16
N GLY A 509 29.28 1.83 -15.00
CA GLY A 509 28.20 1.70 -15.97
C GLY A 509 28.49 0.74 -17.13
N ASP A 510 29.43 -0.16 -16.99
CA ASP A 510 29.80 -1.14 -18.01
C ASP A 510 28.89 -2.38 -18.05
N HIS A 511 27.93 -2.47 -17.16
CA HIS A 511 26.95 -3.55 -16.97
C HIS A 511 27.50 -4.79 -16.23
N ILE A 512 28.59 -4.65 -15.51
CA ILE A 512 29.13 -5.63 -14.59
C ILE A 512 28.99 -5.03 -13.18
N PRO A 513 28.34 -5.69 -12.24
CA PRO A 513 28.21 -5.13 -10.90
C PRO A 513 29.57 -5.09 -10.21
N ASP A 514 29.85 -4.03 -9.43
CA ASP A 514 31.12 -3.80 -8.70
C ASP A 514 31.66 -5.01 -7.96
N LYS A 515 30.75 -5.90 -7.50
CA LYS A 515 31.12 -7.13 -6.80
C LYS A 515 31.76 -8.19 -7.68
N GLU A 516 31.47 -8.20 -8.96
CA GLU A 516 31.94 -9.14 -9.97
C GLU A 516 32.97 -8.47 -10.87
N ASP A 517 33.12 -7.17 -10.76
CA ASP A 517 33.99 -6.31 -11.51
C ASP A 517 35.39 -6.23 -10.84
N GLN A 518 36.42 -6.44 -11.60
CA GLN A 518 37.81 -6.30 -11.16
C GLN A 518 38.33 -4.87 -11.25
N CYS A 519 37.63 -4.00 -12.02
CA CYS A 519 37.93 -2.59 -12.22
C CYS A 519 36.68 -1.69 -12.01
N PRO A 520 36.06 -1.65 -10.80
CA PRO A 520 34.75 -1.06 -10.57
C PRO A 520 34.63 0.46 -10.79
N LEU A 521 35.66 1.12 -11.23
CA LEU A 521 35.69 2.58 -11.49
C LEU A 521 36.01 2.90 -12.94
N ASP A 522 36.43 1.89 -13.70
CA ASP A 522 36.92 2.08 -15.07
C ASP A 522 36.16 1.12 -15.99
N PRO A 523 35.25 1.65 -16.84
CA PRO A 523 34.33 0.82 -17.60
C PRO A 523 35.05 -0.06 -18.62
N GLY A 524 34.76 -1.36 -18.58
CA GLY A 524 35.44 -2.34 -19.40
C GLY A 524 34.54 -3.37 -20.04
N VAL A 525 35.04 -4.57 -20.27
CA VAL A 525 34.28 -5.63 -20.93
C VAL A 525 34.29 -6.91 -20.12
N ALA A 526 33.22 -7.66 -20.20
CA ALA A 526 33.03 -8.91 -19.45
C ALA A 526 34.14 -9.95 -19.71
N LYS A 527 34.77 -9.90 -20.86
CA LYS A 527 35.89 -10.78 -21.22
C LYS A 527 37.07 -10.62 -20.26
N PHE A 528 37.28 -9.41 -19.75
CA PHE A 528 38.39 -9.06 -18.85
C PHE A 528 37.91 -8.79 -17.41
N GLY A 529 36.73 -9.33 -17.08
CA GLY A 529 36.17 -9.17 -15.73
C GLY A 529 35.82 -7.73 -15.35
N GLY A 530 35.43 -6.89 -16.35
CA GLY A 530 35.09 -5.48 -16.13
C GLY A 530 36.25 -4.50 -16.34
N CYS A 531 37.45 -4.98 -16.63
CA CYS A 531 38.54 -4.07 -16.91
C CYS A 531 38.57 -3.62 -18.37
N PRO A 532 38.97 -2.35 -18.64
CA PRO A 532 39.14 -1.86 -19.98
C PRO A 532 40.35 -2.53 -20.68
N ASP A 533 40.31 -2.50 -21.99
CA ASP A 533 41.36 -2.84 -22.92
C ASP A 533 41.37 -1.69 -23.94
N THR A 534 42.18 -0.68 -23.66
CA THR A 534 42.10 0.63 -24.34
C THR A 534 42.61 0.58 -25.77
N ASP A 535 43.59 -0.24 -26.07
CA ASP A 535 44.21 -0.35 -27.39
C ASP A 535 43.76 -1.60 -28.17
N ASN A 536 42.97 -2.48 -27.53
CA ASN A 536 42.34 -3.68 -28.10
C ASN A 536 43.36 -4.76 -28.52
N ASP A 537 44.41 -4.97 -27.75
CA ASP A 537 45.41 -6.03 -27.97
C ASP A 537 45.06 -7.36 -27.25
N ASP A 538 43.91 -7.44 -26.62
CA ASP A 538 43.44 -8.59 -25.82
C ASP A 538 44.10 -8.71 -24.44
N ILE A 539 44.78 -7.67 -23.95
CA ILE A 539 45.33 -7.59 -22.59
C ILE A 539 44.63 -6.42 -21.87
N PRO A 540 43.99 -6.64 -20.72
CA PRO A 540 43.35 -5.56 -20.01
C PRO A 540 44.37 -4.53 -19.50
N ASP A 541 44.04 -3.24 -19.51
CA ASP A 541 44.87 -2.11 -19.09
C ASP A 541 45.59 -2.33 -17.77
N LYS A 542 44.98 -3.08 -16.87
CA LYS A 542 45.50 -3.41 -15.54
C LYS A 542 46.70 -4.38 -15.60
N GLU A 543 46.75 -5.23 -16.61
CA GLU A 543 47.81 -6.23 -16.82
C GLU A 543 48.76 -5.80 -17.95
N ASP A 544 48.37 -4.74 -18.67
CA ASP A 544 49.12 -4.17 -19.76
C ASP A 544 50.14 -3.12 -19.27
N GLN A 545 51.37 -3.25 -19.71
CA GLN A 545 52.43 -2.28 -19.44
C GLN A 545 52.41 -1.08 -20.37
N CYS A 546 51.71 -1.19 -21.51
CA CYS A 546 51.54 -0.15 -22.53
C CYS A 546 50.08 0.06 -22.94
N PRO A 547 49.15 0.43 -22.02
CA PRO A 547 47.68 0.38 -22.18
C PRO A 547 47.09 1.25 -23.29
N THR A 548 47.87 1.94 -24.05
CA THR A 548 47.45 2.84 -25.16
C THR A 548 48.05 2.49 -26.48
N GLU A 549 48.94 1.48 -26.54
CA GLU A 549 49.67 1.08 -27.73
C GLU A 549 49.65 -0.44 -27.85
N ALA A 550 48.80 -0.96 -28.73
CA ALA A 550 48.58 -2.38 -28.91
C ALA A 550 49.88 -3.15 -29.20
N GLY A 551 50.13 -4.18 -28.37
CA GLY A 551 51.37 -4.92 -28.47
C GLY A 551 51.22 -6.44 -28.33
N LEU A 552 52.23 -7.11 -27.88
CA LEU A 552 52.29 -8.56 -27.85
C LEU A 552 52.27 -9.09 -26.44
N ALA A 553 51.52 -10.15 -26.21
CA ALA A 553 51.42 -10.78 -24.87
C ALA A 553 52.75 -11.23 -24.28
N LYS A 554 53.74 -11.56 -25.11
CA LYS A 554 55.13 -11.90 -24.69
C LYS A 554 55.84 -10.72 -24.06
N PHE A 555 55.41 -9.48 -24.34
CA PHE A 555 55.95 -8.21 -23.83
C PHE A 555 54.98 -7.50 -22.90
N SER A 556 54.00 -8.25 -22.37
CA SER A 556 53.00 -7.70 -21.46
C SER A 556 52.26 -6.51 -22.06
N GLY A 557 51.86 -6.61 -23.33
CA GLY A 557 51.06 -5.58 -24.02
C GLY A 557 51.89 -4.47 -24.69
N CYS A 558 53.20 -4.49 -24.60
CA CYS A 558 54.01 -3.49 -25.32
C CYS A 558 54.33 -3.90 -26.76
N PRO A 559 54.32 -2.94 -27.70
CA PRO A 559 54.72 -3.20 -29.06
C PRO A 559 56.21 -3.46 -29.21
N ASP A 560 56.53 -4.13 -30.29
CA ASP A 560 57.92 -4.37 -30.80
C ASP A 560 57.87 -4.07 -32.32
N ARG A 561 58.12 -2.81 -32.66
CA ARG A 561 57.77 -2.26 -33.98
C ARG A 561 58.72 -2.71 -35.07
N ASP A 562 60.03 -2.88 -34.74
CA ASP A 562 61.04 -3.26 -35.70
C ASP A 562 61.32 -4.78 -35.68
N GLY A 563 60.85 -5.50 -34.69
CA GLY A 563 60.82 -6.95 -34.60
C GLY A 563 62.18 -7.54 -34.16
N ASP A 564 62.97 -6.84 -33.38
CA ASP A 564 64.28 -7.28 -32.91
C ASP A 564 64.21 -8.06 -31.58
N ASP A 565 63.01 -8.34 -31.07
CA ASP A 565 62.71 -9.00 -29.82
C ASP A 565 62.96 -8.16 -28.53
N ILE A 566 63.00 -6.82 -28.70
CA ILE A 566 63.06 -5.87 -27.59
C ILE A 566 61.80 -5.00 -27.70
N PRO A 567 60.97 -4.91 -26.67
CA PRO A 567 59.78 -4.06 -26.74
C PRO A 567 60.14 -2.58 -26.83
N ASP A 568 59.42 -1.81 -27.62
CA ASP A 568 59.64 -0.38 -27.90
C ASP A 568 59.94 0.45 -26.63
N LYS A 569 59.36 0.06 -25.50
CA LYS A 569 59.58 0.72 -24.22
C LYS A 569 60.98 0.52 -23.62
N GLU A 570 61.60 -0.59 -23.92
CA GLU A 570 62.98 -0.95 -23.49
C GLU A 570 64.02 -0.74 -24.60
N ASP A 571 63.47 -0.52 -25.79
CA ASP A 571 64.29 -0.26 -26.96
C ASP A 571 64.71 1.23 -27.06
N SER A 572 65.95 1.48 -27.25
CA SER A 572 66.46 2.85 -27.44
C SER A 572 66.27 3.36 -28.87
N CYS A 573 66.01 2.44 -29.82
CA CYS A 573 65.79 2.72 -31.24
C CYS A 573 64.60 1.94 -31.82
N PRO A 574 63.38 2.17 -31.38
CA PRO A 574 62.19 1.35 -31.62
C PRO A 574 61.71 1.22 -33.08
N ASP A 575 62.32 1.88 -34.00
CA ASP A 575 61.95 1.84 -35.40
C ASP A 575 63.14 1.26 -36.32
N GLU A 576 64.20 0.85 -35.66
CA GLU A 576 65.40 0.37 -36.41
C GLU A 576 66.06 -0.78 -35.67
N ALA A 577 65.86 -2.01 -36.14
CA ALA A 577 66.27 -3.24 -35.51
C ALA A 577 67.82 -3.26 -35.31
N GLY A 578 68.19 -3.50 -34.02
CA GLY A 578 69.60 -3.51 -33.65
C GLY A 578 69.99 -4.68 -32.72
N LEU A 579 71.06 -4.56 -32.02
CA LEU A 579 71.57 -5.61 -31.18
C LEU A 579 71.27 -5.36 -29.71
N ALA A 580 70.87 -6.37 -28.96
CA ALA A 580 70.55 -6.26 -27.52
C ALA A 580 71.68 -5.64 -26.68
N GLN A 581 72.92 -5.77 -27.08
CA GLN A 581 74.06 -5.15 -26.37
C GLN A 581 74.08 -3.63 -26.49
N TYR A 582 73.43 -3.06 -27.55
CA TYR A 582 73.21 -1.64 -27.75
C TYR A 582 71.81 -1.20 -27.51
N LYS A 583 71.05 -2.03 -26.73
CA LYS A 583 69.60 -1.77 -26.39
C LYS A 583 68.77 -1.49 -27.65
N GLY A 584 68.88 -2.33 -28.68
CA GLY A 584 68.12 -2.23 -29.89
C GLY A 584 68.62 -1.22 -30.91
N CYS A 585 69.77 -0.57 -30.75
CA CYS A 585 70.27 0.42 -31.73
C CYS A 585 71.33 -0.18 -32.66
N PRO A 586 71.25 0.23 -33.94
CA PRO A 586 72.31 -0.15 -34.92
C PRO A 586 73.62 0.67 -34.76
N ASP A 587 74.71 0.12 -35.27
CA ASP A 587 76.06 0.76 -35.45
C ASP A 587 76.50 0.45 -36.87
N ARG A 588 76.22 1.39 -37.80
CA ARG A 588 76.32 1.12 -39.26
C ARG A 588 77.74 1.19 -39.81
N ASP A 589 78.57 2.11 -39.35
CA ASP A 589 79.93 2.26 -39.88
C ASP A 589 81.00 1.51 -39.08
N GLY A 590 80.62 0.99 -37.90
CA GLY A 590 81.43 0.12 -37.04
C GLY A 590 82.62 0.86 -36.41
N ASP A 591 82.47 2.10 -36.00
CA ASP A 591 83.40 2.85 -35.20
C ASP A 591 83.31 2.63 -33.68
N GLY A 592 82.25 1.96 -33.24
CA GLY A 592 82.00 1.61 -31.81
C GLY A 592 81.09 2.57 -31.14
N ILE A 593 80.41 3.50 -31.87
CA ILE A 593 79.35 4.41 -31.41
C ILE A 593 78.09 4.00 -32.14
N ILE A 594 76.99 3.87 -31.43
CA ILE A 594 75.72 3.54 -32.08
C ILE A 594 75.21 4.68 -32.94
N ASP A 595 74.55 4.36 -34.09
CA ASP A 595 74.12 5.35 -35.07
C ASP A 595 73.42 6.56 -34.48
N LYS A 596 72.60 6.35 -33.32
CA LYS A 596 71.92 7.39 -32.60
C LYS A 596 72.82 8.34 -31.78
N GLU A 597 73.93 7.86 -31.34
CA GLU A 597 74.97 8.63 -30.58
C GLU A 597 76.11 9.09 -31.50
N ASP A 598 76.14 8.49 -32.66
CA ASP A 598 77.07 8.90 -33.75
C ASP A 598 76.47 10.08 -34.50
N ALA A 599 77.12 11.21 -34.40
CA ALA A 599 76.70 12.42 -35.09
C ALA A 599 76.93 12.30 -36.60
N CYS A 600 77.70 11.31 -37.09
CA CYS A 600 77.96 11.05 -38.47
C CYS A 600 78.03 9.54 -38.85
N PRO A 601 76.84 8.85 -38.73
CA PRO A 601 76.71 7.40 -38.76
C PRO A 601 77.17 6.65 -39.99
N ASP A 602 77.55 7.38 -41.06
CA ASP A 602 78.01 6.83 -42.32
C ASP A 602 79.51 7.20 -42.59
N GLN A 603 80.15 7.91 -41.65
CA GLN A 603 81.51 8.40 -41.77
C GLN A 603 82.31 8.34 -40.48
N LYS A 604 83.22 7.40 -40.40
CA LYS A 604 84.04 7.21 -39.17
C LYS A 604 84.76 8.51 -38.79
N GLY A 605 84.53 8.90 -37.53
CA GLY A 605 85.10 10.10 -36.94
C GLY A 605 85.82 9.86 -35.62
N LEU A 606 86.03 10.92 -34.87
CA LEU A 606 86.70 10.86 -33.58
C LEU A 606 85.73 10.89 -32.41
N PRO A 607 85.88 10.11 -31.33
CA PRO A 607 85.02 10.08 -30.18
C PRO A 607 84.85 11.42 -29.48
N GLN A 608 85.81 12.34 -29.59
CA GLN A 608 85.68 13.68 -28.96
C GLN A 608 84.77 14.61 -29.75
N PHE A 609 84.40 14.27 -30.98
CA PHE A 609 83.39 14.93 -31.79
C PHE A 609 82.21 14.04 -32.15
N ALA A 610 82.06 13.09 -31.30
CA ALA A 610 80.90 12.16 -31.38
C ALA A 610 80.79 11.53 -32.76
N GLY A 611 81.92 11.07 -33.35
CA GLY A 611 81.97 10.42 -34.63
C GLY A 611 82.11 11.35 -35.88
N CYS A 612 82.19 12.66 -35.74
CA CYS A 612 82.24 13.61 -36.87
C CYS A 612 83.63 14.23 -37.14
N PRO A 613 83.89 14.64 -38.39
CA PRO A 613 85.10 15.42 -38.83
C PRO A 613 85.01 16.93 -38.52
N ASP A 614 86.16 17.70 -38.57
CA ASP A 614 86.30 19.14 -38.34
C ASP A 614 87.13 19.70 -39.55
N THR A 615 86.52 20.50 -40.43
CA THR A 615 87.14 20.87 -41.80
C THR A 615 87.90 22.21 -41.81
N ASP A 616 87.50 23.26 -41.09
CA ASP A 616 88.14 24.57 -41.08
C ASP A 616 89.09 24.82 -39.87
N GLY A 617 88.95 23.93 -38.84
CA GLY A 617 89.89 23.91 -37.73
C GLY A 617 89.68 24.99 -36.70
N ASP A 618 88.51 25.56 -36.59
CA ASP A 618 88.15 26.58 -35.57
C ASP A 618 87.83 25.96 -34.18
N GLY A 619 87.76 24.64 -34.09
CA GLY A 619 87.51 23.89 -32.87
C GLY A 619 86.05 23.52 -32.69
N VAL A 620 85.23 23.73 -33.74
CA VAL A 620 83.85 23.26 -33.87
C VAL A 620 83.85 22.19 -34.95
N GLN A 621 83.24 21.02 -34.72
CA GLN A 621 83.12 19.97 -35.77
C GLN A 621 82.23 20.45 -36.91
N ASP A 622 82.51 20.02 -38.19
CA ASP A 622 81.79 20.42 -39.38
C ASP A 622 80.29 20.39 -39.27
N LYS A 623 79.74 19.47 -38.45
CA LYS A 623 78.31 19.30 -38.24
C LYS A 623 77.75 20.28 -37.20
N GLU A 624 78.56 20.74 -36.26
CA GLU A 624 78.18 21.69 -35.22
C GLU A 624 78.64 23.11 -35.58
N ASP A 625 79.43 23.22 -36.57
CA ASP A 625 79.78 24.48 -37.19
C ASP A 625 78.66 24.89 -38.16
N GLU A 626 77.94 25.88 -37.74
CA GLU A 626 76.78 26.37 -38.52
C GLU A 626 77.24 27.16 -39.73
N CYS A 627 78.59 27.45 -39.81
CA CYS A 627 79.27 28.11 -40.94
C CYS A 627 80.52 27.39 -41.27
N PRO A 628 80.60 26.09 -41.71
CA PRO A 628 81.74 25.17 -41.76
C PRO A 628 82.85 25.56 -42.72
N THR A 629 82.76 26.70 -43.35
CA THR A 629 83.69 27.25 -44.30
C THR A 629 84.07 28.69 -43.98
N GLU A 630 83.54 29.30 -42.87
CA GLU A 630 83.80 30.66 -42.47
C GLU A 630 83.96 30.76 -40.97
N ALA A 631 85.20 30.78 -40.50
CA ALA A 631 85.58 30.75 -39.12
C ALA A 631 84.88 31.88 -38.27
N GLY A 632 84.08 31.51 -37.22
CA GLY A 632 83.39 32.45 -36.35
C GLY A 632 83.70 32.26 -34.87
N LEU A 633 82.73 32.60 -33.97
CA LEU A 633 82.96 32.43 -32.54
C LEU A 633 82.32 31.13 -32.03
N ILE A 634 83.07 30.41 -31.20
CA ILE A 634 82.61 29.18 -30.55
C ILE A 634 81.30 29.41 -29.80
N ALA A 635 81.13 30.67 -29.26
CA ALA A 635 79.89 31.04 -28.55
C ALA A 635 78.68 31.09 -29.50
N PHE A 636 78.82 31.20 -30.79
CA PHE A 636 77.79 31.23 -31.80
C PHE A 636 77.94 30.09 -32.82
N LYS A 637 78.56 29.03 -32.38
CA LYS A 637 78.78 27.83 -33.21
C LYS A 637 79.38 28.13 -34.59
N GLY A 638 80.43 28.93 -34.58
CA GLY A 638 81.10 29.31 -35.80
C GLY A 638 80.46 30.42 -36.64
N CYS A 639 79.37 31.06 -36.22
CA CYS A 639 78.61 32.06 -36.98
C CYS A 639 78.74 33.52 -36.42
N PRO A 640 78.50 34.62 -37.27
CA PRO A 640 78.44 36.00 -36.82
C PRO A 640 77.11 36.47 -36.21
N ASP A 641 77.08 37.64 -35.47
CA ASP A 641 75.94 38.32 -34.77
C ASP A 641 75.91 39.77 -35.19
N SER A 642 74.89 40.24 -35.94
CA SER A 642 74.81 41.54 -36.63
C SER A 642 74.18 42.73 -35.85
N ASP A 643 73.21 42.49 -34.92
CA ASP A 643 72.56 43.54 -34.12
C ASP A 643 73.03 43.60 -32.69
N GLY A 644 73.74 42.62 -32.23
CA GLY A 644 74.41 42.63 -30.94
C GLY A 644 73.53 42.31 -29.78
N ASP A 645 72.38 41.67 -29.94
CA ASP A 645 71.45 41.32 -28.87
C ASP A 645 71.86 40.01 -28.19
N GLY A 646 72.81 39.35 -28.68
CA GLY A 646 73.37 38.10 -28.16
C GLY A 646 72.78 36.84 -28.79
N ILE A 647 72.09 36.98 -29.98
CA ILE A 647 71.59 35.89 -30.79
C ILE A 647 72.23 35.94 -32.18
N PRO A 648 72.79 34.87 -32.64
CA PRO A 648 73.38 34.90 -33.96
C PRO A 648 72.39 35.12 -35.11
N ASP A 649 72.72 35.89 -36.13
CA ASP A 649 71.83 36.31 -37.24
C ASP A 649 70.99 35.20 -37.85
N LYS A 650 71.47 33.94 -37.76
CA LYS A 650 70.79 32.78 -38.30
C LYS A 650 69.65 32.28 -37.38
N GLU A 651 69.76 32.52 -36.07
CA GLU A 651 68.80 32.13 -35.07
C GLU A 651 67.83 33.25 -34.62
N ASP A 652 68.09 34.46 -35.07
CA ASP A 652 67.23 35.64 -34.73
C ASP A 652 66.13 35.73 -35.74
N ALA A 653 64.85 35.61 -35.18
CA ALA A 653 63.63 35.74 -35.98
C ALA A 653 63.38 37.18 -36.44
N CYS A 654 64.14 38.14 -35.83
CA CYS A 654 64.12 39.59 -36.18
C CYS A 654 65.58 40.20 -36.29
N PRO A 655 66.48 39.73 -37.10
CA PRO A 655 67.94 39.99 -37.08
C PRO A 655 68.36 41.45 -37.18
N THR A 656 67.48 42.39 -37.17
CA THR A 656 67.75 43.82 -37.32
C THR A 656 66.96 44.63 -36.27
N LYS A 657 66.28 43.95 -35.33
CA LYS A 657 65.48 44.59 -34.24
C LYS A 657 65.61 43.80 -32.91
N PRO A 658 66.41 44.34 -31.99
CA PRO A 658 66.76 43.62 -30.79
C PRO A 658 65.57 43.30 -29.91
N GLY A 659 65.43 42.04 -29.45
CA GLY A 659 64.47 41.57 -28.60
C GLY A 659 64.98 40.53 -27.60
N PRO A 660 64.22 40.09 -26.60
CA PRO A 660 64.70 39.10 -25.63
C PRO A 660 64.72 37.70 -26.19
N MET A 661 65.71 36.92 -25.81
CA MET A 661 65.91 35.53 -26.21
C MET A 661 64.69 34.66 -25.93
N ALA A 662 63.82 35.02 -24.95
CA ALA A 662 62.58 34.28 -24.62
C ALA A 662 61.55 34.30 -25.76
N TYR A 663 61.71 35.27 -26.70
CA TYR A 663 60.84 35.43 -27.85
C TYR A 663 61.59 35.39 -29.20
N GLN A 664 62.71 34.72 -29.16
CA GLN A 664 63.59 34.51 -30.35
C GLN A 664 63.99 35.84 -31.03
N GLY A 665 64.41 36.82 -30.22
CA GLY A 665 64.79 38.13 -30.72
C GLY A 665 63.68 39.06 -31.15
N CYS A 666 62.39 38.70 -30.90
CA CYS A 666 61.23 39.55 -31.26
C CYS A 666 60.52 40.16 -30.02
N PRO A 667 59.83 41.30 -30.12
CA PRO A 667 59.07 41.90 -29.02
C PRO A 667 57.71 41.24 -28.75
N ASP A 668 57.10 41.44 -27.56
CA ASP A 668 55.77 41.08 -27.10
C ASP A 668 55.01 42.37 -26.70
N SER A 669 53.98 42.74 -27.47
CA SER A 669 53.41 44.10 -27.38
C SER A 669 52.27 44.23 -26.37
N ASP A 670 51.51 43.16 -26.03
CA ASP A 670 50.38 43.21 -25.08
C ASP A 670 50.69 42.53 -23.75
N GLY A 671 51.80 41.80 -23.64
CA GLY A 671 52.33 41.29 -22.40
C GLY A 671 51.63 39.99 -21.92
N ASP A 672 51.00 39.22 -22.83
CA ASP A 672 50.30 37.99 -22.46
C ASP A 672 51.20 36.76 -22.42
N GLY A 673 52.47 36.91 -22.84
CA GLY A 673 53.47 35.87 -22.85
C GLY A 673 53.66 35.22 -24.21
N LEU A 674 53.06 35.73 -25.28
CA LEU A 674 53.30 35.31 -26.69
C LEU A 674 53.92 36.46 -27.43
N ALA A 675 54.98 36.18 -28.26
CA ALA A 675 55.61 37.18 -29.10
C ALA A 675 54.71 37.60 -30.24
N ASP A 676 54.79 38.88 -30.66
CA ASP A 676 53.92 39.52 -31.69
C ASP A 676 53.81 38.70 -33.00
N HIS A 677 54.84 37.96 -33.42
CA HIS A 677 54.81 37.19 -34.68
C HIS A 677 54.07 35.86 -34.60
N VAL A 678 53.77 35.38 -33.39
CA VAL A 678 53.01 34.13 -33.12
C VAL A 678 51.69 34.36 -32.43
N ASP A 679 51.42 35.58 -31.92
CA ASP A 679 50.19 36.00 -31.34
C ASP A 679 49.19 36.38 -32.45
N ARG A 680 47.97 35.78 -32.36
CA ARG A 680 46.88 36.06 -33.32
C ARG A 680 46.13 37.37 -33.02
N CYS A 681 46.20 37.83 -31.77
CA CYS A 681 45.58 39.05 -31.25
C CYS A 681 46.62 39.96 -30.55
N PRO A 682 47.70 40.46 -31.17
CA PRO A 682 48.88 41.07 -30.55
C PRO A 682 48.61 42.35 -29.71
N ASP A 683 47.40 42.84 -29.74
CA ASP A 683 46.94 44.04 -29.02
C ASP A 683 45.92 43.75 -27.93
N ARG A 684 45.58 42.42 -27.67
CA ARG A 684 44.56 42.00 -26.76
C ARG A 684 44.92 40.70 -26.02
N PRO A 685 45.30 40.79 -24.75
CA PRO A 685 45.85 39.61 -24.03
C PRO A 685 44.81 38.48 -23.89
N GLY A 686 45.26 37.22 -24.14
CA GLY A 686 44.43 36.03 -23.97
C GLY A 686 45.31 34.80 -23.64
N PRO A 687 44.73 33.64 -23.35
CA PRO A 687 45.51 32.47 -22.95
C PRO A 687 46.24 31.84 -24.14
N ALA A 688 47.44 31.33 -23.92
CA ALA A 688 48.32 30.72 -24.94
C ALA A 688 47.63 29.55 -25.68
N GLU A 689 46.80 28.76 -25.02
CA GLU A 689 46.03 27.66 -25.63
C GLU A 689 44.98 28.15 -26.65
N ASN A 690 44.57 29.41 -26.56
CA ASN A 690 43.74 30.08 -27.59
C ASN A 690 44.53 31.01 -28.52
N LYS A 691 45.86 30.82 -28.57
CA LYS A 691 46.76 31.59 -29.42
C LYS A 691 46.71 33.10 -29.18
N GLY A 692 46.69 33.51 -27.91
CA GLY A 692 46.68 34.89 -27.50
C GLY A 692 45.34 35.62 -27.60
N CYS A 693 44.23 34.94 -27.97
CA CYS A 693 42.89 35.55 -28.03
C CYS A 693 42.00 35.14 -26.82
N PRO A 694 41.13 36.03 -26.32
CA PRO A 694 40.12 35.67 -25.29
C PRO A 694 39.06 34.70 -25.82
N TYR A 695 38.46 33.84 -24.96
CA TYR A 695 37.34 32.96 -25.33
C TYR A 695 36.05 33.75 -25.54
N GLU A 696 35.24 33.32 -26.53
CA GLU A 696 33.93 33.89 -26.83
C GLU A 696 32.92 33.46 -25.77
N ASP A 697 32.06 34.37 -25.34
CA ASP A 697 30.87 34.22 -24.49
C ASP A 697 29.78 35.07 -25.12
N GLN A 698 28.93 34.40 -25.93
CA GLN A 698 28.06 35.07 -26.91
C GLN A 698 26.83 35.71 -26.25
N ASP A 699 26.35 35.19 -25.14
CA ASP A 699 25.20 35.73 -24.41
C ASP A 699 25.58 36.52 -23.16
N ASN A 700 26.89 36.52 -22.80
CA ASN A 700 27.46 37.26 -21.68
C ASN A 700 26.93 36.86 -20.31
N ASP A 701 26.63 35.55 -20.09
CA ASP A 701 26.17 35.04 -18.80
C ASP A 701 27.32 34.63 -17.86
N GLY A 702 28.56 34.72 -18.34
CA GLY A 702 29.75 34.37 -17.56
C GLY A 702 30.17 32.90 -17.70
N VAL A 703 29.57 32.15 -18.61
CA VAL A 703 29.98 30.79 -19.02
C VAL A 703 30.44 30.85 -20.46
N PRO A 704 31.71 30.51 -20.78
CA PRO A 704 32.18 30.50 -22.16
C PRO A 704 31.39 29.51 -23.04
N ASP A 705 31.11 29.87 -24.31
CA ASP A 705 30.33 29.08 -25.27
C ASP A 705 30.72 27.58 -25.31
N LYS A 706 31.97 27.27 -25.05
CA LYS A 706 32.48 25.89 -25.02
C LYS A 706 31.96 25.06 -23.86
N GLU A 707 31.59 25.71 -22.75
CA GLU A 707 31.11 25.10 -21.51
C GLU A 707 29.61 25.33 -21.29
N ASP A 708 28.97 26.09 -22.15
CA ASP A 708 27.57 26.46 -22.11
C ASP A 708 26.70 25.51 -22.93
N ASP A 709 25.71 24.90 -22.27
CA ASP A 709 24.72 24.05 -22.94
C ASP A 709 23.66 24.87 -23.69
N CYS A 710 23.60 26.21 -23.47
CA CYS A 710 22.66 27.17 -24.09
C CYS A 710 23.34 28.47 -24.57
N PRO A 711 24.37 28.48 -25.48
CA PRO A 711 25.29 29.58 -25.79
C PRO A 711 24.70 30.89 -26.34
N PHE A 712 23.39 30.95 -26.52
CA PHE A 712 22.65 32.10 -27.05
C PHE A 712 21.54 32.56 -26.10
N THR A 713 21.41 31.97 -24.91
CA THR A 713 20.32 32.27 -23.96
C THR A 713 20.85 32.31 -22.53
N PRO A 714 21.04 33.51 -21.96
CA PRO A 714 21.68 33.66 -20.66
C PRO A 714 21.02 32.83 -19.56
N GLY A 715 21.82 32.11 -18.81
CA GLY A 715 21.34 31.27 -17.74
C GLY A 715 22.20 31.33 -16.46
N THR A 716 22.43 30.22 -15.82
CA THR A 716 23.23 30.18 -14.60
C THR A 716 24.35 29.16 -14.70
N LYS A 717 25.50 29.49 -14.11
CA LYS A 717 26.65 28.56 -14.05
C LYS A 717 26.30 27.22 -13.39
N ALA A 718 25.33 27.21 -12.45
CA ALA A 718 24.82 26.01 -11.78
C ALA A 718 23.99 25.11 -12.71
N ASN A 719 23.40 25.65 -13.78
CA ASN A 719 22.66 24.94 -14.82
C ASN A 719 23.40 24.96 -16.16
N ARG A 720 24.73 25.10 -16.13
CA ARG A 720 25.63 25.10 -17.31
C ARG A 720 25.19 26.06 -18.40
N GLY A 721 24.93 27.32 -18.01
CA GLY A 721 24.56 28.38 -18.92
C GLY A 721 23.07 28.36 -19.37
N CYS A 722 22.25 27.40 -18.94
CA CYS A 722 20.85 27.36 -19.30
C CYS A 722 19.92 27.99 -18.26
N PRO A 723 18.77 28.59 -18.64
CA PRO A 723 17.77 29.10 -17.73
C PRO A 723 17.08 28.02 -16.88
N GLU A 724 16.66 28.34 -15.64
CA GLU A 724 15.90 27.41 -14.80
C GLU A 724 14.40 27.48 -15.13
N ILE A 725 13.77 26.34 -15.35
CA ILE A 725 12.32 26.23 -15.56
C ILE A 725 11.62 26.33 -14.20
N PRO A 726 10.69 27.29 -13.99
CA PRO A 726 9.92 27.40 -12.76
C PRO A 726 9.15 26.15 -12.39
N LYS A 727 9.05 25.84 -11.10
CA LYS A 727 8.41 24.59 -10.59
C LYS A 727 6.98 24.37 -11.07
N GLU A 728 6.18 25.43 -11.21
CA GLU A 728 4.80 25.31 -11.72
C GLU A 728 4.76 24.96 -13.21
N GLN A 729 5.67 25.49 -14.01
CA GLN A 729 5.78 25.17 -15.44
C GLN A 729 6.26 23.73 -15.65
N LYS A 730 7.19 23.26 -14.82
CA LYS A 730 7.61 21.85 -14.81
C LYS A 730 6.46 20.93 -14.44
N ARG A 731 5.56 21.36 -13.56
CA ARG A 731 4.35 20.62 -13.19
C ARG A 731 3.35 20.49 -14.36
N ILE A 732 3.21 21.51 -15.21
CA ILE A 732 2.37 21.44 -16.40
C ILE A 732 2.92 20.41 -17.39
N LEU A 733 4.22 20.40 -17.62
CA LEU A 733 4.91 19.39 -18.43
C LEU A 733 4.67 17.98 -17.93
N ASP A 734 4.85 17.77 -16.62
CA ASP A 734 4.62 16.48 -15.97
C ASP A 734 3.16 16.01 -16.06
N LEU A 735 2.19 16.94 -15.97
CA LEU A 735 0.76 16.62 -16.10
C LEU A 735 0.40 16.24 -17.54
N ALA A 736 0.92 16.95 -18.53
CA ALA A 736 0.71 16.63 -19.93
C ALA A 736 1.29 15.25 -20.29
N PHE A 737 2.49 14.94 -19.81
CA PHE A 737 3.13 13.64 -20.00
C PHE A 737 2.33 12.49 -19.37
N ARG A 738 1.92 12.62 -18.10
CA ARG A 738 1.25 11.55 -17.36
C ARG A 738 -0.17 11.24 -17.82
N ASN A 739 -0.85 12.21 -18.39
CA ASN A 739 -2.24 12.07 -18.83
C ASN A 739 -2.39 11.90 -20.36
N LEU A 740 -1.28 11.78 -21.07
CA LEU A 740 -1.29 11.54 -22.50
C LEU A 740 -1.56 10.06 -22.81
N GLU A 741 -2.70 9.78 -23.40
CA GLU A 741 -3.11 8.43 -23.81
C GLU A 741 -3.49 8.40 -25.30
N PHE A 742 -3.19 7.25 -25.93
CA PHE A 742 -3.56 6.98 -27.31
C PHE A 742 -4.57 5.85 -27.40
N GLU A 743 -5.26 5.75 -28.54
CA GLU A 743 -6.03 4.56 -28.86
C GLU A 743 -5.10 3.36 -29.05
N THR A 744 -5.60 2.16 -28.75
CA THR A 744 -4.80 0.93 -28.81
C THR A 744 -4.25 0.70 -30.21
N ALA A 745 -2.94 0.52 -30.33
CA ALA A 745 -2.19 0.31 -31.58
C ALA A 745 -2.36 1.43 -32.65
N LYS A 746 -2.77 2.62 -32.25
CA LYS A 746 -2.93 3.79 -33.12
C LYS A 746 -2.16 5.00 -32.58
N ALA A 747 -2.00 6.01 -33.42
CA ALA A 747 -1.43 7.31 -33.07
C ALA A 747 -2.54 8.40 -32.86
N ILE A 748 -3.75 7.97 -32.49
CA ILE A 748 -4.89 8.86 -32.23
C ILE A 748 -4.91 9.18 -30.74
N ILE A 749 -4.74 10.47 -30.41
CA ILE A 749 -4.79 10.98 -29.03
C ILE A 749 -6.23 10.87 -28.52
N ARG A 750 -6.40 10.35 -27.32
CA ARG A 750 -7.73 10.24 -26.73
C ARG A 750 -8.28 11.60 -26.30
N PRO A 751 -9.59 11.88 -26.46
CA PRO A 751 -10.17 13.19 -26.14
C PRO A 751 -9.90 13.66 -24.71
N LYS A 752 -9.80 12.74 -23.74
CA LYS A 752 -9.51 13.06 -22.35
C LYS A 752 -8.09 13.62 -22.11
N SER A 753 -7.18 13.43 -23.05
CA SER A 753 -5.81 13.96 -22.98
C SER A 753 -5.67 15.37 -23.52
N LEU A 754 -6.63 15.82 -24.32
CA LEU A 754 -6.57 17.12 -25.01
C LEU A 754 -6.47 18.32 -24.06
N PRO A 755 -7.25 18.41 -22.94
CA PRO A 755 -7.16 19.56 -22.04
C PRO A 755 -5.77 19.76 -21.41
N TYR A 756 -5.01 18.66 -21.23
CA TYR A 756 -3.64 18.75 -20.72
C TYR A 756 -2.65 19.21 -21.78
N LEU A 757 -2.90 18.85 -23.05
CA LEU A 757 -2.11 19.34 -24.17
C LEU A 757 -2.44 20.78 -24.50
N ASP A 758 -3.71 21.22 -24.31
CA ASP A 758 -4.10 22.63 -24.47
C ASP A 758 -3.36 23.51 -23.44
N THR A 759 -3.29 23.04 -22.17
CA THR A 759 -2.54 23.73 -21.12
C THR A 759 -1.04 23.78 -21.43
N LEU A 760 -0.49 22.72 -22.01
CA LEU A 760 0.90 22.69 -22.48
C LEU A 760 1.13 23.62 -23.68
N ALA A 761 0.19 23.65 -24.63
CA ALA A 761 0.26 24.58 -25.75
C ALA A 761 0.28 26.04 -25.29
N GLN A 762 -0.58 26.39 -24.33
CA GLN A 762 -0.59 27.73 -23.75
C GLN A 762 0.73 28.04 -23.03
N LEU A 763 1.28 27.09 -22.27
CA LEU A 763 2.60 27.27 -21.66
C LEU A 763 3.70 27.57 -22.67
N LEU A 764 3.68 26.86 -23.81
CA LEU A 764 4.65 27.08 -24.87
C LEU A 764 4.42 28.42 -25.62
N ILE A 765 3.18 28.87 -25.76
CA ILE A 765 2.85 30.17 -26.35
C ILE A 765 3.33 31.31 -25.43
N ASP A 766 3.09 31.16 -24.11
CA ASP A 766 3.46 32.16 -23.12
C ASP A 766 4.99 32.26 -22.92
N ASN A 767 5.75 31.23 -23.33
CA ASN A 767 7.20 31.16 -23.19
C ASN A 767 7.86 30.92 -24.58
N PRO A 768 8.08 31.96 -25.36
CA PRO A 768 8.55 31.84 -26.76
C PRO A 768 9.94 31.18 -26.91
N THR A 769 10.76 31.23 -25.92
CA THR A 769 12.12 30.65 -25.91
C THR A 769 12.16 29.14 -25.70
N TYR A 770 11.05 28.53 -25.24
CA TYR A 770 11.02 27.09 -24.98
C TYR A 770 10.85 26.31 -26.26
N LYS A 771 11.74 25.40 -26.57
CA LYS A 771 11.54 24.34 -27.55
C LYS A 771 11.17 23.06 -26.84
N LEU A 772 10.30 22.25 -27.43
CA LEU A 772 9.82 21.01 -26.85
C LEU A 772 10.36 19.81 -27.61
N LYS A 773 11.17 19.02 -26.96
CA LYS A 773 11.59 17.72 -27.46
C LYS A 773 10.55 16.67 -27.09
N ILE A 774 10.02 15.97 -28.11
CA ILE A 774 8.97 14.96 -27.98
C ILE A 774 9.52 13.61 -28.41
N SER A 775 9.58 12.64 -27.49
CA SER A 775 10.18 11.32 -27.72
C SER A 775 9.12 10.21 -27.61
N GLY A 776 8.91 9.47 -28.71
CA GLY A 776 7.91 8.39 -28.77
C GLY A 776 8.50 7.01 -28.45
N HIS A 777 7.75 6.21 -27.66
CA HIS A 777 8.13 4.87 -27.24
C HIS A 777 6.97 3.87 -27.36
N THR A 778 7.29 2.60 -27.56
CA THR A 778 6.32 1.49 -27.57
C THR A 778 6.74 0.38 -26.61
N ASP A 779 5.87 -0.60 -26.43
CA ASP A 779 6.27 -1.88 -25.86
C ASP A 779 6.90 -2.78 -26.92
N ASN A 780 7.30 -4.00 -26.55
CA ASN A 780 7.91 -4.97 -27.44
C ASN A 780 6.91 -5.87 -28.21
N GLN A 781 5.62 -5.52 -28.22
CA GLN A 781 4.63 -6.31 -28.95
C GLN A 781 4.56 -5.85 -30.43
N GLY A 782 4.72 -6.82 -31.36
CA GLY A 782 4.77 -6.53 -32.80
C GLY A 782 6.20 -6.49 -33.36
N THR A 783 6.34 -6.17 -34.64
CA THR A 783 7.64 -6.06 -35.29
C THR A 783 8.37 -4.78 -34.89
N MET A 784 9.69 -4.78 -34.96
CA MET A 784 10.51 -3.61 -34.68
C MET A 784 10.09 -2.44 -35.59
N GLU A 785 9.95 -2.68 -36.91
CA GLU A 785 9.55 -1.67 -37.89
C GLU A 785 8.20 -1.05 -37.57
N PHE A 786 7.19 -1.89 -37.23
CA PHE A 786 5.87 -1.41 -36.82
C PHE A 786 5.96 -0.52 -35.56
N ASN A 787 6.75 -0.93 -34.57
CA ASN A 787 6.91 -0.20 -33.33
C ASN A 787 7.70 1.10 -33.50
N MET A 788 8.73 1.11 -34.36
CA MET A 788 9.44 2.32 -34.72
C MET A 788 8.52 3.32 -35.40
N LYS A 789 7.73 2.86 -36.38
CA LYS A 789 6.73 3.69 -37.06
C LYS A 789 5.68 4.21 -36.10
N LEU A 790 5.09 3.36 -35.26
CA LEU A 790 4.05 3.75 -34.31
C LEU A 790 4.53 4.76 -33.27
N SER A 791 5.78 4.62 -32.81
CA SER A 791 6.40 5.59 -31.90
C SER A 791 6.61 6.95 -32.54
N LYS A 792 7.04 6.95 -33.81
CA LYS A 792 7.15 8.17 -34.63
C LYS A 792 5.79 8.85 -34.81
N ASP A 793 4.82 8.10 -35.33
CA ASP A 793 3.47 8.61 -35.61
C ASP A 793 2.82 9.21 -34.35
N ARG A 794 3.05 8.61 -33.15
CA ARG A 794 2.56 9.14 -31.88
C ARG A 794 3.24 10.45 -31.47
N ALA A 795 4.55 10.53 -31.58
CA ALA A 795 5.27 11.77 -31.30
C ALA A 795 4.87 12.90 -32.25
N GLU A 796 4.69 12.57 -33.52
CA GLU A 796 4.19 13.52 -34.55
C GLU A 796 2.74 13.93 -34.30
N ALA A 797 1.88 13.04 -33.84
CA ALA A 797 0.50 13.35 -33.48
C ALA A 797 0.42 14.39 -32.34
N VAL A 798 1.28 14.27 -31.31
CA VAL A 798 1.38 15.28 -30.26
C VAL A 798 1.87 16.60 -30.79
N ARG A 799 2.95 16.61 -31.61
CA ARG A 799 3.46 17.81 -32.25
C ARG A 799 2.38 18.49 -33.09
N ASN A 800 1.70 17.74 -33.97
CA ASN A 800 0.70 18.27 -34.88
C ASN A 800 -0.51 18.84 -34.11
N TYR A 801 -0.87 18.21 -32.99
CA TYR A 801 -1.91 18.73 -32.10
C TYR A 801 -1.49 20.10 -31.51
N LEU A 802 -0.29 20.19 -30.93
CA LEU A 802 0.23 21.42 -30.33
C LEU A 802 0.39 22.53 -31.37
N VAL A 803 0.78 22.18 -32.60
CA VAL A 803 0.80 23.12 -33.73
C VAL A 803 -0.61 23.62 -34.07
N SER A 804 -1.62 22.74 -34.05
CA SER A 804 -3.01 23.15 -34.30
C SER A 804 -3.56 24.07 -33.21
N GLN A 805 -2.96 24.05 -32.00
CA GLN A 805 -3.29 24.97 -30.90
C GLN A 805 -2.51 26.30 -30.98
N GLY A 806 -1.72 26.53 -32.03
CA GLY A 806 -1.02 27.81 -32.29
C GLY A 806 0.46 27.84 -31.93
N VAL A 807 1.08 26.75 -31.53
CA VAL A 807 2.52 26.68 -31.27
C VAL A 807 3.26 26.49 -32.60
N SER A 808 4.29 27.31 -32.88
CA SER A 808 5.05 27.21 -34.13
C SER A 808 5.78 25.85 -34.29
N ALA A 809 5.79 25.31 -35.51
CA ALA A 809 6.27 23.97 -35.80
C ALA A 809 7.78 23.79 -35.61
N ASP A 810 8.57 24.87 -35.73
CA ASP A 810 10.02 24.92 -35.53
C ASP A 810 10.44 24.80 -34.07
N ARG A 811 9.47 24.89 -33.18
CA ARG A 811 9.68 24.76 -31.75
C ARG A 811 9.70 23.31 -31.24
N PHE A 812 9.55 22.33 -32.13
CA PHE A 812 9.47 20.95 -31.79
C PHE A 812 10.61 20.11 -32.34
N ILE A 813 11.26 19.34 -31.46
CA ILE A 813 12.21 18.31 -31.83
C ILE A 813 11.53 16.97 -31.62
N VAL A 814 11.36 16.18 -32.69
CA VAL A 814 10.65 14.88 -32.59
C VAL A 814 11.65 13.75 -32.73
N GLU A 815 11.68 12.91 -31.70
CA GLU A 815 12.46 11.69 -31.66
C GLU A 815 11.56 10.46 -31.48
N TYR A 816 12.02 9.29 -31.86
CA TYR A 816 11.28 8.06 -31.73
C TYR A 816 12.21 6.86 -31.54
N PHE A 817 11.91 6.03 -30.60
CA PHE A 817 12.76 4.94 -30.14
C PHE A 817 12.11 3.57 -30.23
N GLY A 818 10.83 3.49 -30.61
CA GLY A 818 10.11 2.21 -30.64
C GLY A 818 10.22 1.50 -29.28
N PRO A 819 10.58 0.22 -29.23
CA PRO A 819 10.76 -0.54 -27.99
C PRO A 819 12.18 -0.44 -27.39
N LEU A 820 13.10 0.33 -27.98
CA LEU A 820 14.54 0.32 -27.65
C LEU A 820 14.86 0.98 -26.29
N ARG A 821 13.99 1.85 -25.78
CA ARG A 821 14.19 2.53 -24.50
C ARG A 821 13.04 2.25 -23.54
N PRO A 822 12.93 1.02 -22.98
CA PRO A 822 11.87 0.69 -22.03
C PRO A 822 12.19 1.29 -20.65
N ILE A 823 11.15 1.79 -19.97
CA ILE A 823 11.23 2.27 -18.58
C ILE A 823 10.59 1.26 -17.59
N ALA A 824 10.09 0.14 -18.09
CA ALA A 824 9.53 -0.92 -17.29
C ALA A 824 9.62 -2.27 -18.02
N SER A 825 9.59 -3.37 -17.28
CA SER A 825 9.67 -4.71 -17.86
C SER A 825 8.56 -4.96 -18.89
N ASN A 826 8.93 -5.38 -20.09
CA ASN A 826 8.00 -5.79 -21.13
C ASN A 826 7.34 -7.16 -20.88
N ALA A 827 7.75 -7.90 -19.85
CA ALA A 827 7.20 -9.20 -19.52
C ALA A 827 5.77 -9.10 -18.97
N THR A 828 5.42 -8.00 -18.29
CA THR A 828 4.12 -7.82 -17.68
C THR A 828 3.21 -6.89 -18.51
N PRO A 829 1.87 -7.09 -18.47
CA PRO A 829 0.93 -6.17 -19.13
C PRO A 829 1.06 -4.72 -18.63
N GLU A 830 1.28 -4.53 -17.33
CA GLU A 830 1.44 -3.23 -16.67
C GLU A 830 2.74 -2.55 -17.11
N GLY A 831 3.84 -3.28 -17.20
CA GLY A 831 5.12 -2.77 -17.69
C GLY A 831 5.05 -2.38 -19.17
N ARG A 832 4.44 -3.22 -20.01
CA ARG A 832 4.18 -2.85 -21.41
C ARG A 832 3.32 -1.59 -21.54
N ALA A 833 2.32 -1.43 -20.66
CA ALA A 833 1.48 -0.21 -20.65
C ALA A 833 2.32 1.05 -20.34
N ARG A 834 3.30 0.96 -19.47
CA ARG A 834 4.21 2.08 -19.14
C ARG A 834 5.20 2.38 -20.26
N ASN A 835 5.65 1.35 -20.99
CA ASN A 835 6.55 1.54 -22.12
C ASN A 835 5.86 2.21 -23.32
N ARG A 836 4.54 2.06 -23.48
CA ARG A 836 3.75 2.78 -24.49
C ARG A 836 3.50 4.22 -24.07
N ARG A 837 4.48 5.07 -24.23
CA ARG A 837 4.44 6.46 -23.78
C ARG A 837 5.01 7.43 -24.83
N VAL A 838 4.77 8.70 -24.61
CA VAL A 838 5.46 9.81 -25.30
C VAL A 838 6.00 10.74 -24.23
N GLU A 839 7.31 10.93 -24.19
CA GLU A 839 7.99 11.84 -23.27
C GLU A 839 8.10 13.23 -23.88
N MET A 840 8.08 14.25 -23.03
CA MET A 840 8.20 15.64 -23.44
C MET A 840 9.18 16.37 -22.51
N LYS A 841 10.18 17.05 -23.10
CA LYS A 841 11.22 17.80 -22.38
C LYS A 841 11.41 19.16 -23.01
N VAL A 842 11.45 20.23 -22.22
CA VAL A 842 11.83 21.55 -22.70
C VAL A 842 13.34 21.59 -22.90
N VAL A 843 13.78 22.16 -24.01
CA VAL A 843 15.17 22.44 -24.36
C VAL A 843 15.29 23.91 -24.75
N PHE A 844 16.46 24.50 -24.48
CA PHE A 844 16.81 25.86 -24.84
C PHE A 844 17.85 25.79 -25.95
N GLU A 845 17.58 26.39 -27.07
CA GLU A 845 18.50 26.54 -28.21
C GLU A 845 18.43 27.96 -28.73
#